data_d14d02cbbe10e0bd53ce66cac22dcf54
#
_entry.id   d14d02cbbe10e0bd53ce66cac22dcf54
#
_cell.length_a   1.000
_cell.length_b   1.000
_cell.length_c   1.000
_cell.angle_alpha   90.00
_cell.angle_beta   90.00
_cell.angle_gamma   90.00
#
_symmetry.space_group_name_H-M   'P 1'
#
loop_
_entity.id
_entity.type
_entity.pdbx_description
1 polymer ?
#
loop_
_entity_poly.entity_id
_entity_poly.type
_entity_poly.pdbx_seq_one_letter_code
_entity_poly.pdbx_strand_id
1 'polypeptide(L)'
;MFRKFFGKKNTPDPRQETDLDREISALYGILVDIMGSDRLVLQAGKMDALRYMRSHDPAERVLALRRILEENPTLSPPPKKSEIQGQVLLLSEMIADIMARRQIEDKIERKINEKMEKDHQDYVKDIRMQILREEEPKAESPHDQKKREELQELEEIHLTQSVMELLRPQSLEEIVGQERAVKSLRSKLASPYPQHLILYGPPGVGKTTAARLVLEAVSGTELSPFAENAPFVETDGTTLRWDPRDVTNPLIGSVHDPIYQGAQRQLADSGIPEPKPGLVTDAHGGILFIDEIGEMDIMLQNKLLKVLEDKRAFFESSYYDPTDEKIPPYVKMLFENGAPADFVLIGATTRDASSINPALRSRCAEIYFEPLTPAHIVEIVLNAAKKLNVELEDGLAEIISEYTIEGRKAINILADAYSLALDRAEDKILHIDRPIKIEKRDVYEVVQVSRLYQFVTKKASAKSVVGHIFGLGVSGFVGSVIEIEAVVFPAEKGKGTIRFNETAGSMAKDSVFNAASVLRRVTGKDIHDFDVHINVIGGGNIDGPSAGTAILAALVSAVTGKKIRQDVAVTGEISLQGKVRPVGGVFEKAYGAKQAGIKTLIIPKENAKDIPKGHLGLKIFAVETAEEAFKKIFAEPIEFVDEKKSAAPEEKISLTKEEQIKKISSTTVTAEELKQLGIRN
;
A
#
# COMPACT_ATOMS: atom_id res chain seq x y z
N MET A 1 -27.56 37.04 -52.33
CA MET A 1 -28.71 36.08 -52.26
C MET A 1 -29.81 36.55 -51.32
N PHE A 2 -29.49 37.15 -50.16
CA PHE A 2 -30.42 37.66 -49.17
C PHE A 2 -31.45 38.66 -49.73
N ARG A 3 -31.09 39.58 -50.66
CA ARG A 3 -32.00 40.52 -51.38
C ARG A 3 -33.02 39.86 -52.30
N LYS A 4 -32.78 38.62 -52.73
CA LYS A 4 -33.76 37.86 -53.59
C LYS A 4 -34.70 37.00 -52.76
N PHE A 5 -34.38 36.66 -51.54
CA PHE A 5 -35.23 35.85 -50.63
C PHE A 5 -36.29 36.68 -49.91
N PHE A 6 -35.97 37.92 -49.54
CA PHE A 6 -36.97 38.89 -49.05
C PHE A 6 -37.41 39.75 -50.24
N GLY A 7 -38.43 39.24 -50.93
CA GLY A 7 -38.92 39.83 -52.20
C GLY A 7 -39.22 41.34 -52.08
N LYS A 8 -38.73 42.06 -53.11
CA LYS A 8 -39.21 43.44 -53.41
C LYS A 8 -40.72 43.45 -53.51
N LYS A 9 -41.41 43.77 -52.43
CA LYS A 9 -42.74 44.45 -52.47
C LYS A 9 -43.03 44.98 -51.07
N ASN A 10 -43.19 46.30 -51.01
CA ASN A 10 -43.56 47.11 -49.86
C ASN A 10 -42.54 47.15 -48.71
N THR A 11 -41.58 48.05 -48.84
CA THR A 11 -40.98 48.67 -47.65
C THR A 11 -42.11 49.46 -46.97
N PRO A 12 -42.49 49.10 -45.72
CA PRO A 12 -43.28 49.97 -44.88
C PRO A 12 -42.51 51.27 -44.66
N ASP A 13 -43.24 52.39 -44.56
CA ASP A 13 -42.66 53.68 -44.18
C ASP A 13 -41.76 53.52 -42.93
N PRO A 14 -40.51 53.95 -42.99
CA PRO A 14 -39.53 53.72 -41.83
C PRO A 14 -39.94 54.40 -40.51
N ARG A 15 -41.10 55.07 -40.49
CA ARG A 15 -41.68 55.75 -39.31
C ARG A 15 -42.64 54.92 -38.48
N GLN A 16 -42.88 53.64 -38.79
CA GLN A 16 -43.83 52.78 -38.08
C GLN A 16 -43.25 51.45 -37.56
N GLU A 17 -41.94 51.19 -37.75
CA GLU A 17 -41.29 50.04 -37.09
C GLU A 17 -41.19 50.30 -35.58
N THR A 18 -41.81 49.44 -34.76
CA THR A 18 -41.65 49.47 -33.30
C THR A 18 -40.19 49.07 -32.93
N ASP A 19 -39.68 49.60 -31.81
CA ASP A 19 -38.32 49.25 -31.35
C ASP A 19 -38.14 47.72 -31.24
N LEU A 20 -39.20 47.00 -30.91
CA LEU A 20 -39.27 45.55 -30.83
C LEU A 20 -39.02 44.84 -32.19
N ASP A 21 -39.60 45.40 -33.28
CA ASP A 21 -39.37 44.85 -34.63
C ASP A 21 -37.94 45.01 -35.08
N ARG A 22 -37.29 46.08 -34.66
CA ARG A 22 -35.84 46.31 -34.91
C ARG A 22 -34.97 45.33 -34.14
N GLU A 23 -35.28 45.06 -32.87
CA GLU A 23 -34.58 44.07 -32.06
C GLU A 23 -34.69 42.67 -32.68
N ILE A 24 -35.87 42.22 -33.01
CA ILE A 24 -36.12 40.91 -33.67
C ILE A 24 -35.36 40.84 -35.01
N SER A 25 -35.36 41.90 -35.81
CA SER A 25 -34.64 41.95 -37.09
C SER A 25 -33.11 41.91 -36.87
N ALA A 26 -32.61 42.54 -35.81
CA ALA A 26 -31.21 42.50 -35.43
C ALA A 26 -30.78 41.09 -35.01
N LEU A 27 -31.61 40.37 -34.24
CA LEU A 27 -31.32 38.97 -33.87
C LEU A 27 -31.22 38.05 -35.07
N TYR A 28 -32.12 38.21 -36.07
CA TYR A 28 -31.98 37.50 -37.33
C TYR A 28 -30.69 37.85 -38.09
N GLY A 29 -30.30 39.14 -38.08
CA GLY A 29 -29.04 39.57 -38.70
C GLY A 29 -27.87 38.88 -38.07
N ILE A 30 -27.77 38.88 -36.75
CA ILE A 30 -26.70 38.22 -35.99
C ILE A 30 -26.70 36.71 -36.27
N LEU A 31 -27.85 36.05 -36.31
CA LEU A 31 -27.93 34.62 -36.66
C LEU A 31 -27.43 34.32 -38.08
N VAL A 32 -27.71 35.22 -39.04
CA VAL A 32 -27.15 35.11 -40.42
C VAL A 32 -25.64 35.23 -40.39
N ASP A 33 -25.09 36.15 -39.62
CA ASP A 33 -23.65 36.34 -39.51
C ASP A 33 -22.98 35.16 -38.81
N ILE A 34 -23.66 34.54 -37.85
CA ILE A 34 -23.14 33.36 -37.14
C ILE A 34 -23.21 32.10 -38.00
N MET A 35 -24.37 31.79 -38.57
CA MET A 35 -24.64 30.50 -39.21
C MET A 35 -24.42 30.51 -40.74
N GLY A 36 -24.40 31.66 -41.33
CA GLY A 36 -24.45 31.84 -42.77
C GLY A 36 -25.91 31.76 -43.32
N SER A 37 -26.24 32.53 -44.37
CA SER A 37 -27.58 32.64 -44.93
C SER A 37 -28.16 31.29 -45.36
N ASP A 38 -27.35 30.45 -46.01
CA ASP A 38 -27.83 29.18 -46.59
C ASP A 38 -28.10 28.13 -45.50
N ARG A 39 -27.29 28.07 -44.46
CA ARG A 39 -27.50 27.18 -43.32
C ARG A 39 -28.70 27.60 -42.48
N LEU A 40 -28.88 28.90 -42.24
CA LEU A 40 -30.04 29.42 -41.49
C LEU A 40 -31.33 29.07 -42.21
N VAL A 41 -31.39 29.25 -43.54
CA VAL A 41 -32.60 28.88 -44.31
C VAL A 41 -32.87 27.38 -44.29
N LEU A 42 -31.82 26.57 -44.36
CA LEU A 42 -31.92 25.11 -44.27
C LEU A 42 -32.42 24.67 -42.87
N GLN A 43 -31.89 25.26 -41.81
CA GLN A 43 -32.30 25.00 -40.43
C GLN A 43 -33.75 25.46 -40.20
N ALA A 44 -34.10 26.64 -40.65
CA ALA A 44 -35.47 27.15 -40.59
C ALA A 44 -36.46 26.26 -41.36
N GLY A 45 -36.04 25.66 -42.49
CA GLY A 45 -36.82 24.66 -43.20
C GLY A 45 -37.05 23.39 -42.42
N LYS A 46 -36.00 22.85 -41.80
CA LYS A 46 -36.06 21.64 -40.94
C LYS A 46 -36.97 21.87 -39.71
N MET A 47 -36.96 23.07 -39.15
CA MET A 47 -37.70 23.43 -37.95
C MET A 47 -39.12 23.97 -38.23
N ASP A 48 -39.61 23.85 -39.46
CA ASP A 48 -40.91 24.39 -39.91
C ASP A 48 -41.11 25.87 -39.51
N ALA A 49 -40.02 26.64 -39.55
CA ALA A 49 -39.99 28.04 -39.12
C ALA A 49 -40.07 29.04 -40.28
N LEU A 50 -39.83 28.61 -41.54
CA LEU A 50 -39.74 29.49 -42.72
C LEU A 50 -40.97 30.38 -42.94
N ARG A 51 -42.16 29.83 -42.68
CA ARG A 51 -43.43 30.58 -42.77
C ARG A 51 -43.49 31.71 -41.75
N TYR A 52 -43.12 31.41 -40.51
CA TYR A 52 -43.16 32.35 -39.39
C TYR A 52 -42.03 33.38 -39.45
N MET A 53 -40.87 33.05 -40.03
CA MET A 53 -39.79 34.02 -40.28
C MET A 53 -40.22 35.16 -41.23
N ARG A 54 -41.16 34.90 -42.15
CA ARG A 54 -41.64 35.84 -43.16
C ARG A 54 -42.87 36.61 -42.72
N SER A 55 -43.39 36.34 -41.55
CA SER A 55 -44.59 37.00 -41.01
C SER A 55 -44.30 38.47 -40.65
N HIS A 56 -45.31 39.28 -40.70
CA HIS A 56 -45.35 40.67 -40.24
C HIS A 56 -45.64 40.76 -38.72
N ASP A 57 -46.09 39.64 -38.09
CA ASP A 57 -46.39 39.60 -36.67
C ASP A 57 -45.12 39.33 -35.86
N PRO A 58 -44.74 40.23 -34.96
CA PRO A 58 -43.57 40.02 -34.08
C PRO A 58 -43.63 38.72 -33.27
N ALA A 59 -44.82 38.31 -32.83
CA ALA A 59 -45.00 37.08 -32.08
C ALA A 59 -44.64 35.81 -32.90
N GLU A 60 -45.05 35.78 -34.16
CA GLU A 60 -44.72 34.69 -35.07
C GLU A 60 -43.24 34.68 -35.43
N ARG A 61 -42.62 35.83 -35.59
CA ARG A 61 -41.17 35.95 -35.86
C ARG A 61 -40.33 35.47 -34.67
N VAL A 62 -40.76 35.77 -33.44
CA VAL A 62 -40.11 35.26 -32.22
C VAL A 62 -40.29 33.76 -32.09
N LEU A 63 -41.47 33.20 -32.44
CA LEU A 63 -41.66 31.75 -32.48
C LEU A 63 -40.72 31.08 -33.48
N ALA A 64 -40.50 31.71 -34.64
CA ALA A 64 -39.54 31.17 -35.63
C ALA A 64 -38.09 31.15 -35.07
N LEU A 65 -37.65 32.24 -34.41
CA LEU A 65 -36.35 32.28 -33.76
C LEU A 65 -36.19 31.19 -32.69
N ARG A 66 -37.24 31.00 -31.86
CA ARG A 66 -37.25 29.95 -30.85
C ARG A 66 -37.12 28.56 -31.46
N ARG A 67 -37.91 28.24 -32.48
CA ARG A 67 -37.84 26.96 -33.18
C ARG A 67 -36.43 26.68 -33.76
N ILE A 68 -35.77 27.71 -34.31
CA ILE A 68 -34.42 27.60 -34.86
C ILE A 68 -33.40 27.40 -33.78
N LEU A 69 -33.42 28.17 -32.68
CA LEU A 69 -32.42 28.16 -31.63
C LEU A 69 -32.58 26.98 -30.64
N GLU A 70 -33.86 26.62 -30.33
CA GLU A 70 -34.18 25.48 -29.47
C GLU A 70 -34.22 24.14 -30.25
N GLU A 71 -34.03 24.20 -31.60
CA GLU A 71 -34.09 23.05 -32.51
C GLU A 71 -35.37 22.22 -32.39
N ASN A 72 -36.47 22.84 -32.06
CA ASN A 72 -37.75 22.18 -31.78
C ASN A 72 -38.88 22.66 -32.73
N PRO A 73 -39.26 21.87 -33.73
CA PRO A 73 -40.33 22.23 -34.69
C PRO A 73 -41.76 22.20 -34.08
N THR A 74 -41.95 21.59 -32.90
CA THR A 74 -43.30 21.41 -32.30
C THR A 74 -43.72 22.58 -31.41
N LEU A 75 -42.85 23.56 -31.21
CA LEU A 75 -43.17 24.73 -30.39
C LEU A 75 -44.36 25.50 -30.97
N SER A 76 -45.43 25.64 -30.20
CA SER A 76 -46.65 26.41 -30.49
C SER A 76 -47.49 26.62 -29.21
N PRO A 77 -48.31 27.64 -29.06
CA PRO A 77 -48.61 28.76 -29.99
C PRO A 77 -47.53 29.87 -29.92
N PRO A 78 -47.63 30.89 -30.81
CA PRO A 78 -46.79 32.09 -30.68
C PRO A 78 -47.00 32.77 -29.33
N PRO A 79 -45.96 33.42 -28.77
CA PRO A 79 -46.04 34.05 -27.45
C PRO A 79 -47.06 35.18 -27.42
N LYS A 80 -47.71 35.38 -26.26
CA LYS A 80 -48.66 36.49 -26.06
C LYS A 80 -47.91 37.82 -26.13
N LYS A 81 -48.60 38.89 -26.57
CA LYS A 81 -47.97 40.23 -26.70
C LYS A 81 -47.24 40.72 -25.45
N SER A 82 -47.69 40.36 -24.25
CA SER A 82 -47.06 40.69 -22.98
C SER A 82 -45.78 39.89 -22.70
N GLU A 83 -45.53 38.79 -23.39
CA GLU A 83 -44.41 37.88 -23.17
C GLU A 83 -43.28 38.02 -24.21
N ILE A 84 -43.57 38.74 -25.33
CA ILE A 84 -42.63 38.85 -26.46
C ILE A 84 -41.31 39.47 -26.02
N GLN A 85 -41.31 40.54 -25.23
CA GLN A 85 -40.10 41.24 -24.81
C GLN A 85 -39.21 40.35 -23.92
N GLY A 86 -39.79 39.56 -23.00
CA GLY A 86 -39.08 38.59 -22.21
C GLY A 86 -38.47 37.46 -23.06
N GLN A 87 -39.19 37.02 -24.09
CA GLN A 87 -38.69 36.00 -25.03
C GLN A 87 -37.58 36.53 -25.92
N VAL A 88 -37.64 37.78 -26.37
CA VAL A 88 -36.55 38.43 -27.15
C VAL A 88 -35.28 38.53 -26.33
N LEU A 89 -35.39 38.89 -25.02
CA LEU A 89 -34.24 38.93 -24.14
C LEU A 89 -33.60 37.55 -23.99
N LEU A 90 -34.37 36.51 -23.74
CA LEU A 90 -33.89 35.13 -23.61
C LEU A 90 -33.21 34.63 -24.88
N LEU A 91 -33.77 34.96 -26.05
CA LEU A 91 -33.19 34.64 -27.35
C LEU A 91 -31.88 35.38 -27.61
N SER A 92 -31.78 36.64 -27.13
CA SER A 92 -30.53 37.41 -27.23
C SER A 92 -29.41 36.80 -26.38
N GLU A 93 -29.71 36.28 -25.19
CA GLU A 93 -28.75 35.54 -24.35
C GLU A 93 -28.30 34.25 -25.03
N MET A 94 -29.21 33.47 -25.59
CA MET A 94 -28.87 32.23 -26.32
C MET A 94 -27.94 32.51 -27.52
N ILE A 95 -28.22 33.59 -28.27
CA ILE A 95 -27.41 34.01 -29.42
C ILE A 95 -26.02 34.47 -28.93
N ALA A 96 -25.96 35.19 -27.83
CA ALA A 96 -24.70 35.62 -27.23
C ALA A 96 -23.82 34.45 -26.81
N ASP A 97 -24.43 33.41 -26.23
CA ASP A 97 -23.73 32.16 -25.87
C ASP A 97 -23.18 31.46 -27.12
N ILE A 98 -23.96 31.39 -28.19
CA ILE A 98 -23.49 30.79 -29.46
C ILE A 98 -22.30 31.59 -30.04
N MET A 99 -22.37 32.92 -29.98
CA MET A 99 -21.28 33.79 -30.42
C MET A 99 -20.00 33.57 -29.59
N ALA A 100 -20.14 33.50 -28.27
CA ALA A 100 -19.03 33.29 -27.36
C ALA A 100 -18.32 31.95 -27.63
N ARG A 101 -19.09 30.87 -27.81
CA ARG A 101 -18.54 29.55 -28.16
C ARG A 101 -17.78 29.58 -29.48
N ARG A 102 -18.34 30.19 -30.50
CA ARG A 102 -17.69 30.30 -31.83
C ARG A 102 -16.41 31.11 -31.76
N GLN A 103 -16.39 32.22 -31.02
CA GLN A 103 -15.14 32.98 -30.84
C GLN A 103 -14.04 32.16 -30.15
N ILE A 104 -14.40 31.28 -29.21
CA ILE A 104 -13.47 30.37 -28.56
C ILE A 104 -12.97 29.32 -29.55
N GLU A 105 -13.86 28.72 -30.35
CA GLU A 105 -13.52 27.75 -31.39
C GLU A 105 -12.56 28.34 -32.42
N ASP A 106 -12.87 29.54 -32.98
CA ASP A 106 -12.01 30.24 -33.92
C ASP A 106 -10.62 30.57 -33.32
N LYS A 107 -10.58 30.89 -32.02
CA LYS A 107 -9.31 31.15 -31.31
C LYS A 107 -8.49 29.88 -31.12
N ILE A 108 -9.17 28.76 -30.81
CA ILE A 108 -8.54 27.45 -30.71
C ILE A 108 -7.99 27.02 -32.07
N GLU A 109 -8.78 27.15 -33.13
CA GLU A 109 -8.41 26.76 -34.49
C GLU A 109 -7.19 27.57 -35.00
N ARG A 110 -7.17 28.88 -34.72
CA ARG A 110 -5.96 29.70 -35.04
C ARG A 110 -4.74 29.23 -34.29
N LYS A 111 -4.86 28.94 -32.99
CA LYS A 111 -3.73 28.44 -32.18
C LYS A 111 -3.26 27.05 -32.64
N ILE A 112 -4.19 26.19 -33.06
CA ILE A 112 -3.85 24.87 -33.63
C ILE A 112 -3.06 25.08 -34.94
N ASN A 113 -3.53 25.93 -35.84
CA ASN A 113 -2.89 26.20 -37.09
C ASN A 113 -1.50 26.85 -36.91
N GLU A 114 -1.37 27.83 -36.00
CA GLU A 114 -0.10 28.42 -35.64
C GLU A 114 0.89 27.38 -35.11
N LYS A 115 0.42 26.47 -34.25
CA LYS A 115 1.23 25.41 -33.71
C LYS A 115 1.64 24.38 -34.76
N MET A 116 0.71 23.96 -35.59
CA MET A 116 1.00 23.06 -36.73
C MET A 116 2.02 23.66 -37.72
N GLU A 117 1.90 24.94 -37.99
CA GLU A 117 2.83 25.61 -38.90
C GLU A 117 4.23 25.71 -38.31
N LYS A 118 4.32 25.97 -36.97
CA LYS A 118 5.58 25.97 -36.25
C LYS A 118 6.21 24.55 -36.20
N ASP A 119 5.41 23.55 -35.83
CA ASP A 119 5.86 22.16 -35.77
C ASP A 119 6.29 21.66 -37.15
N HIS A 120 5.62 22.10 -38.22
CA HIS A 120 6.02 21.78 -39.60
C HIS A 120 7.34 22.46 -39.99
N GLN A 121 7.55 23.73 -39.61
CA GLN A 121 8.84 24.41 -39.87
C GLN A 121 9.99 23.76 -39.10
N ASP A 122 9.75 23.39 -37.83
CA ASP A 122 10.74 22.69 -37.02
C ASP A 122 11.05 21.30 -37.62
N TYR A 123 10.02 20.59 -38.08
CA TYR A 123 10.17 19.30 -38.80
C TYR A 123 11.01 19.42 -40.08
N VAL A 124 10.73 20.43 -40.92
CA VAL A 124 11.52 20.66 -42.16
C VAL A 124 12.97 21.02 -41.84
N LYS A 125 13.22 21.78 -40.74
CA LYS A 125 14.57 22.05 -40.28
C LYS A 125 15.28 20.78 -39.82
N ASP A 126 14.58 19.93 -39.05
CA ASP A 126 15.14 18.66 -38.55
C ASP A 126 15.50 17.71 -39.70
N ILE A 127 14.61 17.56 -40.71
CA ILE A 127 14.91 16.78 -41.92
C ILE A 127 16.11 17.36 -42.66
N ARG A 128 16.16 18.70 -42.81
CA ARG A 128 17.28 19.35 -43.48
C ARG A 128 18.60 19.12 -42.75
N MET A 129 18.56 19.15 -41.40
CA MET A 129 19.70 18.81 -40.57
C MET A 129 20.06 17.32 -40.61
N GLN A 130 19.05 16.45 -40.76
CA GLN A 130 19.26 15.01 -40.88
C GLN A 130 19.94 14.66 -42.22
N ILE A 131 19.53 15.29 -43.32
CA ILE A 131 20.17 15.16 -44.62
C ILE A 131 21.62 15.71 -44.61
N LEU A 132 21.85 16.86 -43.93
CA LEU A 132 23.19 17.40 -43.71
C LEU A 132 24.06 16.49 -42.83
N ARG A 133 23.49 15.76 -41.88
CA ARG A 133 24.19 14.76 -41.02
C ARG A 133 24.54 13.49 -41.80
N GLU A 134 23.73 13.09 -42.78
CA GLU A 134 24.04 11.94 -43.64
C GLU A 134 25.23 12.24 -44.56
N GLU A 135 25.43 13.52 -44.93
CA GLU A 135 26.59 13.98 -45.72
C GLU A 135 27.83 14.29 -44.84
N GLU A 136 27.65 14.66 -43.54
CA GLU A 136 28.75 14.89 -42.56
C GLU A 136 28.43 14.26 -41.19
N PRO A 137 28.88 13.03 -40.88
CA PRO A 137 28.44 12.25 -39.70
C PRO A 137 28.97 12.73 -38.34
N LYS A 138 29.45 13.97 -38.18
CA LYS A 138 30.08 14.43 -36.91
C LYS A 138 29.61 15.78 -36.32
N ALA A 139 28.65 16.46 -36.90
CA ALA A 139 28.20 17.74 -36.35
C ALA A 139 26.88 17.58 -35.53
N GLU A 140 27.00 17.69 -34.20
CA GLU A 140 25.82 17.82 -33.30
C GLU A 140 25.08 19.12 -33.63
N SER A 141 23.72 19.10 -33.53
CA SER A 141 22.96 20.32 -33.74
C SER A 141 23.27 21.33 -32.63
N PRO A 142 23.24 22.66 -32.89
CA PRO A 142 23.42 23.68 -31.85
C PRO A 142 22.43 23.54 -30.68
N HIS A 143 21.28 22.97 -30.94
CA HIS A 143 20.26 22.70 -29.91
C HIS A 143 20.63 21.50 -29.04
N ASP A 144 21.18 20.44 -29.64
CA ASP A 144 21.62 19.27 -28.86
C ASP A 144 22.89 19.58 -28.07
N GLN A 145 23.80 20.39 -28.62
CA GLN A 145 24.97 20.92 -27.90
C GLN A 145 24.54 21.72 -26.67
N LYS A 146 23.58 22.64 -26.82
CA LYS A 146 23.07 23.44 -25.71
C LYS A 146 22.40 22.59 -24.64
N LYS A 147 21.58 21.60 -25.03
CA LYS A 147 20.99 20.66 -24.10
C LYS A 147 22.02 19.80 -23.37
N ARG A 148 23.09 19.40 -24.07
CA ARG A 148 24.19 18.67 -23.47
C ARG A 148 24.96 19.52 -22.47
N GLU A 149 25.24 20.80 -22.82
CA GLU A 149 25.86 21.74 -21.90
C GLU A 149 25.00 21.99 -20.65
N GLU A 150 23.69 22.22 -20.83
CA GLU A 150 22.74 22.34 -19.73
C GLU A 150 22.69 21.08 -18.85
N LEU A 151 22.77 19.88 -19.45
CA LEU A 151 22.82 18.64 -18.70
C LEU A 151 24.15 18.46 -17.96
N GLN A 152 25.29 18.85 -18.59
CA GLN A 152 26.60 18.83 -17.95
C GLN A 152 26.68 19.82 -16.78
N GLU A 153 26.14 21.05 -16.93
CA GLU A 153 26.02 21.99 -15.83
C GLU A 153 25.17 21.45 -14.67
N LEU A 154 24.09 20.70 -14.98
CA LEU A 154 23.26 20.05 -13.94
C LEU A 154 24.00 18.87 -13.30
N GLU A 155 24.83 18.12 -14.05
CA GLU A 155 25.66 17.05 -13.52
C GLU A 155 26.75 17.54 -12.57
N GLU A 156 27.24 18.78 -12.76
CA GLU A 156 28.22 19.43 -11.86
C GLU A 156 27.59 19.87 -10.51
N ILE A 157 26.27 20.00 -10.49
CA ILE A 157 25.53 20.38 -9.25
C ILE A 157 25.31 19.11 -8.42
N HIS A 158 26.29 18.78 -7.59
CA HIS A 158 26.15 17.69 -6.63
C HIS A 158 25.70 18.23 -5.28
N LEU A 159 24.54 17.78 -4.80
CA LEU A 159 24.25 17.85 -3.37
C LEU A 159 25.24 16.94 -2.63
N THR A 160 25.68 17.34 -1.45
CA THR A 160 26.47 16.48 -0.57
C THR A 160 25.76 15.14 -0.38
N GLN A 161 26.52 14.05 -0.30
CA GLN A 161 25.98 12.71 -0.07
C GLN A 161 25.01 12.72 1.11
N SER A 162 23.88 12.06 0.96
CA SER A 162 22.96 11.83 2.07
C SER A 162 23.69 11.11 3.20
N VAL A 163 23.51 11.55 4.45
CA VAL A 163 24.06 10.88 5.63
C VAL A 163 23.69 9.39 5.63
N MET A 164 22.51 9.07 5.11
CA MET A 164 22.05 7.67 4.98
C MET A 164 22.87 6.84 4.00
N GLU A 165 23.39 7.44 2.93
CA GLU A 165 24.29 6.76 1.98
C GLU A 165 25.68 6.58 2.59
N LEU A 166 26.21 7.62 3.25
CA LEU A 166 27.50 7.56 3.93
C LEU A 166 27.52 6.49 5.03
N LEU A 167 26.42 6.34 5.78
CA LEU A 167 26.32 5.42 6.90
C LEU A 167 25.83 4.02 6.50
N ARG A 168 25.52 3.79 5.23
CA ARG A 168 25.13 2.47 4.73
C ARG A 168 26.29 1.46 4.96
N PRO A 169 26.00 0.23 5.42
CA PRO A 169 27.00 -0.83 5.51
C PRO A 169 27.68 -1.08 4.16
N GLN A 170 29.00 -1.15 4.17
CA GLN A 170 29.84 -1.39 2.99
C GLN A 170 30.45 -2.79 2.99
N SER A 171 30.36 -3.53 4.10
CA SER A 171 30.81 -4.91 4.19
C SER A 171 29.78 -5.77 4.92
N LEU A 172 29.88 -7.10 4.75
CA LEU A 172 28.96 -8.05 5.40
C LEU A 172 29.12 -8.05 6.94
N GLU A 173 30.30 -7.71 7.44
CA GLU A 173 30.63 -7.64 8.86
C GLU A 173 29.93 -6.44 9.54
N GLU A 174 29.58 -5.42 8.78
CA GLU A 174 28.86 -4.25 9.29
C GLU A 174 27.34 -4.49 9.43
N ILE A 175 26.84 -5.61 8.95
CA ILE A 175 25.43 -5.98 9.09
C ILE A 175 25.21 -6.63 10.45
N VAL A 176 24.80 -5.82 11.42
CA VAL A 176 24.65 -6.22 12.82
C VAL A 176 23.42 -7.11 13.03
N GLY A 177 23.60 -8.23 13.75
CA GLY A 177 22.51 -9.07 14.26
C GLY A 177 21.82 -9.96 13.21
N GLN A 178 22.40 -10.12 12.02
CA GLN A 178 21.84 -10.90 10.92
C GLN A 178 22.77 -12.03 10.43
N GLU A 179 23.70 -12.47 11.25
CA GLU A 179 24.78 -13.41 10.87
C GLU A 179 24.22 -14.70 10.24
N ARG A 180 23.11 -15.21 10.77
CA ARG A 180 22.46 -16.43 10.27
C ARG A 180 21.81 -16.22 8.92
N ALA A 181 21.07 -15.11 8.76
CA ALA A 181 20.40 -14.75 7.52
C ALA A 181 21.42 -14.49 6.41
N VAL A 182 22.47 -13.71 6.70
CA VAL A 182 23.58 -13.41 5.78
C VAL A 182 24.32 -14.68 5.38
N LYS A 183 24.64 -15.57 6.33
CA LYS A 183 25.28 -16.85 6.04
C LYS A 183 24.40 -17.74 5.15
N SER A 184 23.09 -17.81 5.42
CA SER A 184 22.15 -18.57 4.61
C SER A 184 22.05 -17.99 3.20
N LEU A 185 21.93 -16.66 3.08
CA LEU A 185 21.86 -15.93 1.81
C LEU A 185 23.12 -16.19 0.97
N ARG A 186 24.31 -16.03 1.58
CA ARG A 186 25.60 -16.31 0.92
C ARG A 186 25.69 -17.75 0.43
N SER A 187 25.33 -18.73 1.28
CA SER A 187 25.38 -20.15 0.92
C SER A 187 24.50 -20.50 -0.28
N LYS A 188 23.34 -19.84 -0.41
CA LYS A 188 22.39 -20.09 -1.49
C LYS A 188 22.80 -19.42 -2.81
N LEU A 189 23.44 -18.26 -2.76
CA LEU A 189 23.91 -17.51 -3.93
C LEU A 189 25.28 -17.98 -4.42
N ALA A 190 26.17 -18.41 -3.52
CA ALA A 190 27.49 -18.94 -3.88
C ALA A 190 27.44 -20.34 -4.53
N SER A 191 26.27 -20.98 -4.57
CA SER A 191 26.10 -22.30 -5.18
C SER A 191 26.13 -22.21 -6.71
N PRO A 192 26.69 -23.19 -7.43
CA PRO A 192 26.56 -23.29 -8.89
C PRO A 192 25.11 -23.32 -9.39
N TYR A 193 24.18 -23.62 -8.49
CA TYR A 193 22.74 -23.66 -8.75
C TYR A 193 22.03 -22.70 -7.79
N PRO A 194 22.11 -21.39 -8.01
CA PRO A 194 21.52 -20.40 -7.11
C PRO A 194 19.99 -20.53 -7.08
N GLN A 195 19.43 -20.30 -5.93
CA GLN A 195 17.98 -20.40 -5.71
C GLN A 195 17.37 -18.99 -5.71
N HIS A 196 16.14 -18.88 -6.19
CA HIS A 196 15.32 -17.70 -5.93
C HIS A 196 15.02 -17.59 -4.44
N LEU A 197 14.93 -16.38 -3.91
CA LEU A 197 14.85 -16.14 -2.47
C LEU A 197 13.73 -15.17 -2.13
N ILE A 198 13.11 -15.38 -0.96
CA ILE A 198 12.24 -14.39 -0.33
C ILE A 198 12.81 -14.09 1.05
N LEU A 199 13.07 -12.80 1.29
CA LEU A 199 13.60 -12.28 2.55
C LEU A 199 12.48 -11.69 3.38
N TYR A 200 12.15 -12.33 4.48
CA TYR A 200 11.15 -11.85 5.43
C TYR A 200 11.81 -11.12 6.59
N GLY A 201 11.16 -10.12 7.13
CA GLY A 201 11.61 -9.45 8.35
C GLY A 201 11.20 -8.00 8.46
N PRO A 202 11.37 -7.38 9.64
CA PRO A 202 11.00 -6.00 9.91
C PRO A 202 11.67 -4.99 8.95
N PRO A 203 11.15 -3.76 8.84
CA PRO A 203 11.83 -2.70 8.10
C PRO A 203 13.16 -2.33 8.77
N GLY A 204 14.12 -1.86 7.99
CA GLY A 204 15.38 -1.33 8.49
C GLY A 204 16.36 -2.34 9.12
N VAL A 205 16.17 -3.66 8.92
CA VAL A 205 17.09 -4.71 9.42
C VAL A 205 18.20 -5.08 8.45
N GLY A 206 18.29 -4.44 7.28
CA GLY A 206 19.38 -4.62 6.32
C GLY A 206 19.13 -5.64 5.20
N LYS A 207 17.89 -6.04 4.90
CA LYS A 207 17.57 -7.02 3.83
C LYS A 207 18.18 -6.68 2.47
N THR A 208 17.91 -5.46 1.96
CA THR A 208 18.42 -4.97 0.66
C THR A 208 19.94 -4.87 0.66
N THR A 209 20.52 -4.32 1.73
CA THR A 209 21.98 -4.19 1.89
C THR A 209 22.66 -5.54 1.91
N ALA A 210 22.10 -6.52 2.64
CA ALA A 210 22.61 -7.88 2.68
C ALA A 210 22.59 -8.55 1.30
N ALA A 211 21.50 -8.40 0.53
CA ALA A 211 21.39 -8.98 -0.80
C ALA A 211 22.46 -8.42 -1.75
N ARG A 212 22.69 -7.11 -1.74
CA ARG A 212 23.69 -6.44 -2.56
C ARG A 212 25.11 -6.86 -2.18
N LEU A 213 25.47 -6.75 -0.90
CA LEU A 213 26.82 -7.09 -0.42
C LEU A 213 27.14 -8.58 -0.58
N VAL A 214 26.14 -9.47 -0.45
CA VAL A 214 26.36 -10.89 -0.71
C VAL A 214 26.63 -11.15 -2.19
N LEU A 215 25.90 -10.50 -3.13
CA LEU A 215 26.22 -10.62 -4.55
C LEU A 215 27.66 -10.16 -4.83
N GLU A 216 28.06 -9.01 -4.34
CA GLU A 216 29.41 -8.49 -4.49
C GLU A 216 30.46 -9.48 -3.94
N ALA A 217 30.19 -10.11 -2.80
CA ALA A 217 31.08 -11.06 -2.17
C ALA A 217 31.17 -12.43 -2.86
N VAL A 218 30.15 -12.82 -3.66
CA VAL A 218 30.12 -14.12 -4.35
C VAL A 218 30.43 -14.00 -5.85
N SER A 219 30.29 -12.81 -6.45
CA SER A 219 30.58 -12.57 -7.86
C SER A 219 32.06 -12.86 -8.17
N GLY A 220 32.31 -13.48 -9.31
CA GLY A 220 33.68 -13.83 -9.75
C GLY A 220 34.34 -14.95 -8.99
N THR A 221 33.68 -15.60 -8.01
CA THR A 221 34.25 -16.76 -7.30
C THR A 221 34.08 -18.05 -8.13
N GLU A 222 35.00 -19.01 -8.00
CA GLU A 222 35.02 -20.24 -8.83
C GLU A 222 33.73 -21.06 -8.84
N LEU A 223 32.98 -21.02 -7.75
CA LEU A 223 31.71 -21.79 -7.62
C LEU A 223 30.47 -21.00 -7.97
N SER A 224 30.58 -19.68 -8.09
CA SER A 224 29.44 -18.79 -8.34
C SER A 224 29.14 -18.70 -9.85
N PRO A 225 27.88 -18.74 -10.25
CA PRO A 225 27.50 -18.50 -11.65
C PRO A 225 27.51 -17.02 -12.03
N PHE A 226 27.67 -16.11 -11.03
CA PHE A 226 27.65 -14.67 -11.26
C PHE A 226 29.02 -14.17 -11.74
N ALA A 227 29.04 -13.42 -12.84
CA ALA A 227 30.23 -12.72 -13.31
C ALA A 227 30.65 -11.62 -12.32
N GLU A 228 31.91 -11.13 -12.44
CA GLU A 228 32.42 -10.03 -11.57
C GLU A 228 31.53 -8.77 -11.62
N ASN A 229 30.94 -8.49 -12.76
CA ASN A 229 30.07 -7.34 -13.02
C ASN A 229 28.60 -7.75 -13.14
N ALA A 230 28.17 -8.81 -12.45
CA ALA A 230 26.77 -9.26 -12.47
C ALA A 230 25.82 -8.14 -12.05
N PRO A 231 24.76 -7.84 -12.82
CA PRO A 231 23.85 -6.74 -12.52
C PRO A 231 23.03 -7.01 -11.25
N PHE A 232 22.88 -5.97 -10.42
CA PHE A 232 21.92 -5.92 -9.32
C PHE A 232 20.85 -4.89 -9.63
N VAL A 233 19.72 -5.36 -10.15
CA VAL A 233 18.59 -4.50 -10.51
C VAL A 233 17.62 -4.44 -9.34
N GLU A 234 17.41 -3.25 -8.80
CA GLU A 234 16.54 -2.99 -7.65
C GLU A 234 15.26 -2.29 -8.09
N THR A 235 14.13 -2.76 -7.61
CA THR A 235 12.82 -2.13 -7.84
C THR A 235 11.93 -2.31 -6.60
N ASP A 236 10.90 -1.47 -6.51
CA ASP A 236 9.94 -1.48 -5.40
C ASP A 236 8.59 -2.03 -5.89
N GLY A 237 8.10 -3.09 -5.24
CA GLY A 237 6.83 -3.73 -5.54
C GLY A 237 5.62 -2.81 -5.39
N THR A 238 5.71 -1.76 -4.55
CA THR A 238 4.63 -0.78 -4.37
C THR A 238 4.46 0.12 -5.59
N THR A 239 5.51 0.32 -6.38
CA THR A 239 5.50 1.14 -7.60
C THR A 239 5.09 0.36 -8.84
N LEU A 240 5.20 -0.97 -8.78
CA LEU A 240 4.85 -1.87 -9.86
C LEU A 240 3.35 -2.14 -9.86
N ARG A 241 2.60 -1.39 -10.66
CA ARG A 241 1.14 -1.59 -10.82
C ARG A 241 0.84 -2.33 -12.11
N TRP A 242 -0.19 -3.15 -12.06
CA TRP A 242 -0.77 -3.78 -13.23
C TRP A 242 -1.92 -2.93 -13.77
N ASP A 243 -1.77 -2.38 -14.97
CA ASP A 243 -2.89 -1.82 -15.74
C ASP A 243 -3.05 -2.63 -17.03
N PRO A 244 -4.22 -3.24 -17.29
CA PRO A 244 -4.47 -3.96 -18.55
C PRO A 244 -4.38 -3.07 -19.79
N ARG A 245 -4.48 -1.75 -19.62
CA ARG A 245 -4.37 -0.75 -20.70
C ARG A 245 -2.97 -0.18 -20.81
N ASP A 246 -2.10 -0.49 -19.86
CA ASP A 246 -0.76 0.09 -19.82
C ASP A 246 0.13 -0.62 -20.83
N VAL A 247 0.49 0.15 -21.83
CA VAL A 247 1.45 -0.25 -22.88
C VAL A 247 2.86 -0.35 -22.29
N THR A 248 3.08 0.25 -21.11
CA THR A 248 4.37 0.32 -20.43
C THR A 248 4.39 -0.53 -19.17
N ASN A 249 4.92 -1.75 -19.23
CA ASN A 249 5.21 -2.55 -18.04
C ASN A 249 6.73 -2.48 -17.76
N PRO A 250 7.14 -1.69 -16.74
CA PRO A 250 8.57 -1.52 -16.46
C PRO A 250 9.25 -2.83 -16.04
N LEU A 251 8.52 -3.77 -15.43
CA LEU A 251 9.09 -5.02 -14.94
C LEU A 251 9.45 -5.98 -16.07
N ILE A 252 8.49 -6.31 -16.94
CA ILE A 252 8.64 -7.33 -17.98
C ILE A 252 9.06 -6.71 -19.30
N GLY A 253 8.69 -5.46 -19.51
CA GLY A 253 8.84 -4.73 -20.74
C GLY A 253 7.48 -4.46 -21.41
N SER A 254 7.50 -3.72 -22.47
CA SER A 254 6.33 -3.23 -23.18
C SER A 254 6.50 -3.29 -24.68
N VAL A 255 5.40 -3.22 -25.42
CA VAL A 255 5.42 -3.04 -26.86
C VAL A 255 4.83 -1.68 -27.18
N HIS A 256 5.60 -0.85 -27.86
CA HIS A 256 5.13 0.42 -28.39
C HIS A 256 4.51 0.17 -29.76
N ASP A 257 3.21 0.04 -29.80
CA ASP A 257 2.49 -0.09 -31.06
C ASP A 257 2.53 1.23 -31.84
N PRO A 258 2.51 1.19 -33.21
CA PRO A 258 2.67 2.37 -34.05
C PRO A 258 1.66 3.49 -33.81
N ILE A 259 0.51 3.17 -33.24
CA ILE A 259 -0.58 4.11 -32.96
C ILE A 259 -0.34 4.89 -31.66
N TYR A 260 0.53 4.40 -30.75
CA TYR A 260 0.80 5.03 -29.47
C TYR A 260 1.99 6.00 -29.54
N GLN A 261 1.89 7.13 -28.83
CA GLN A 261 2.99 8.08 -28.69
C GLN A 261 4.16 7.41 -27.94
N GLY A 262 5.32 7.29 -28.58
CA GLY A 262 6.54 6.77 -27.97
C GLY A 262 7.30 5.73 -28.76
N ALA A 263 6.74 5.18 -29.85
CA ALA A 263 7.50 4.36 -30.78
C ALA A 263 8.60 5.20 -31.48
N GLN A 264 9.74 4.59 -31.81
CA GLN A 264 10.74 5.26 -32.63
C GLN A 264 10.09 5.74 -33.92
N ARG A 265 10.35 7.00 -34.31
CA ARG A 265 9.67 7.66 -35.44
C ARG A 265 9.75 6.85 -36.71
N GLN A 266 10.91 6.27 -36.99
CA GLN A 266 11.14 5.44 -38.21
C GLN A 266 10.31 4.15 -38.22
N LEU A 267 10.14 3.49 -37.03
CA LEU A 267 9.34 2.29 -36.90
C LEU A 267 7.85 2.61 -36.86
N ALA A 268 7.45 3.72 -36.25
CA ALA A 268 6.07 4.19 -36.23
C ALA A 268 5.56 4.56 -37.61
N ASP A 269 6.38 5.27 -38.40
CA ASP A 269 6.06 5.62 -39.78
C ASP A 269 5.96 4.38 -40.70
N SER A 270 6.65 3.29 -40.36
CA SER A 270 6.59 1.99 -41.03
C SER A 270 5.47 1.09 -40.56
N GLY A 271 4.74 1.46 -39.52
CA GLY A 271 3.71 0.62 -38.89
C GLY A 271 4.25 -0.57 -38.10
N ILE A 272 5.52 -0.55 -37.69
CA ILE A 272 6.20 -1.66 -37.00
C ILE A 272 6.12 -1.48 -35.48
N PRO A 273 5.64 -2.49 -34.72
CA PRO A 273 5.64 -2.44 -33.29
C PRO A 273 7.06 -2.55 -32.72
N GLU A 274 7.42 -1.73 -31.72
CA GLU A 274 8.74 -1.73 -31.10
C GLU A 274 8.67 -2.37 -29.69
N PRO A 275 9.30 -3.56 -29.50
CA PRO A 275 9.40 -4.16 -28.18
C PRO A 275 10.51 -3.47 -27.36
N LYS A 276 10.17 -3.05 -26.13
CA LYS A 276 11.12 -2.53 -25.14
C LYS A 276 11.29 -3.54 -24.02
N PRO A 277 12.48 -4.12 -23.84
CA PRO A 277 12.79 -4.95 -22.68
C PRO A 277 12.59 -4.19 -21.36
N GLY A 278 12.27 -4.94 -20.30
CA GLY A 278 12.07 -4.40 -18.96
C GLY A 278 13.17 -4.85 -17.99
N LEU A 279 12.96 -4.53 -16.69
CA LEU A 279 13.91 -4.81 -15.60
C LEU A 279 14.32 -6.29 -15.50
N VAL A 280 13.44 -7.23 -15.90
CA VAL A 280 13.79 -8.67 -15.93
C VAL A 280 14.91 -8.97 -16.92
N THR A 281 14.98 -8.22 -18.03
CA THR A 281 16.05 -8.34 -19.01
C THR A 281 17.32 -7.63 -18.53
N ASP A 282 17.18 -6.46 -17.91
CA ASP A 282 18.30 -5.73 -17.31
C ASP A 282 19.01 -6.55 -16.22
N ALA A 283 18.24 -7.39 -15.50
CA ALA A 283 18.76 -8.29 -14.47
C ALA A 283 19.38 -9.59 -15.03
N HIS A 284 19.40 -9.79 -16.36
CA HIS A 284 19.92 -11.02 -16.97
C HIS A 284 21.38 -11.29 -16.55
N GLY A 285 21.64 -12.51 -16.10
CA GLY A 285 22.96 -12.92 -15.58
C GLY A 285 23.27 -12.44 -14.15
N GLY A 286 22.34 -11.77 -13.48
CA GLY A 286 22.52 -11.22 -12.15
C GLY A 286 21.32 -11.44 -11.20
N ILE A 287 20.98 -10.41 -10.43
CA ILE A 287 19.91 -10.43 -9.45
C ILE A 287 18.86 -9.38 -9.77
N LEU A 288 17.60 -9.79 -9.79
CA LEU A 288 16.45 -8.89 -9.70
C LEU A 288 16.00 -8.84 -8.24
N PHE A 289 16.22 -7.70 -7.60
CA PHE A 289 15.78 -7.44 -6.23
C PHE A 289 14.47 -6.65 -6.24
N ILE A 290 13.42 -7.22 -5.65
CA ILE A 290 12.10 -6.56 -5.51
C ILE A 290 11.85 -6.30 -4.03
N ASP A 291 11.97 -5.03 -3.61
CA ASP A 291 11.56 -4.63 -2.25
C ASP A 291 10.04 -4.62 -2.16
N GLU A 292 9.51 -4.95 -0.99
CA GLU A 292 8.09 -5.09 -0.71
C GLU A 292 7.33 -5.92 -1.78
N ILE A 293 7.88 -7.08 -2.16
CA ILE A 293 7.27 -7.99 -3.16
C ILE A 293 5.85 -8.43 -2.77
N GLY A 294 5.51 -8.42 -1.48
CA GLY A 294 4.17 -8.71 -0.97
C GLY A 294 3.13 -7.64 -1.28
N GLU A 295 3.55 -6.42 -1.70
CA GLU A 295 2.67 -5.33 -2.15
C GLU A 295 2.40 -5.38 -3.65
N MET A 296 3.17 -6.16 -4.40
CA MET A 296 3.04 -6.26 -5.84
C MET A 296 1.74 -6.96 -6.23
N ASP A 297 1.07 -6.44 -7.26
CA ASP A 297 -0.15 -7.03 -7.80
C ASP A 297 0.02 -8.52 -8.14
N ILE A 298 -0.98 -9.34 -7.81
CA ILE A 298 -0.96 -10.79 -8.04
C ILE A 298 -0.79 -11.14 -9.52
N MET A 299 -1.33 -10.31 -10.44
CA MET A 299 -1.17 -10.54 -11.87
C MET A 299 0.27 -10.35 -12.32
N LEU A 300 0.98 -9.38 -11.74
CA LEU A 300 2.42 -9.19 -11.99
C LEU A 300 3.25 -10.33 -11.39
N GLN A 301 2.90 -10.81 -10.18
CA GLN A 301 3.52 -11.98 -9.59
C GLN A 301 3.36 -13.22 -10.50
N ASN A 302 2.19 -13.42 -11.11
CA ASN A 302 1.95 -14.51 -12.05
C ASN A 302 2.76 -14.38 -13.35
N LYS A 303 2.88 -13.16 -13.88
CA LYS A 303 3.73 -12.92 -15.08
C LYS A 303 5.21 -13.14 -14.77
N LEU A 304 5.66 -12.65 -13.60
CA LEU A 304 7.03 -12.91 -13.13
C LEU A 304 7.32 -14.40 -13.01
N LEU A 305 6.36 -15.18 -12.51
CA LEU A 305 6.46 -16.63 -12.41
C LEU A 305 6.75 -17.27 -13.77
N LYS A 306 6.05 -16.84 -14.82
CA LYS A 306 6.27 -17.32 -16.18
C LYS A 306 7.67 -17.00 -16.69
N VAL A 307 8.15 -15.77 -16.43
CA VAL A 307 9.51 -15.36 -16.81
C VAL A 307 10.56 -16.22 -16.10
N LEU A 308 10.36 -16.54 -14.80
CA LEU A 308 11.27 -17.41 -14.04
C LEU A 308 11.33 -18.84 -14.59
N GLU A 309 10.21 -19.37 -15.14
CA GLU A 309 10.16 -20.69 -15.76
C GLU A 309 10.81 -20.72 -17.14
N ASP A 310 10.45 -19.74 -17.98
CA ASP A 310 10.89 -19.68 -19.38
C ASP A 310 12.28 -19.08 -19.54
N LYS A 311 12.78 -18.34 -18.53
CA LYS A 311 14.00 -17.55 -18.54
C LYS A 311 14.04 -16.53 -19.69
N ARG A 312 12.87 -16.11 -20.12
CA ARG A 312 12.63 -15.17 -21.21
C ARG A 312 11.39 -14.33 -20.95
N ALA A 313 11.42 -13.07 -21.41
CA ALA A 313 10.27 -12.19 -21.46
C ALA A 313 9.73 -12.15 -22.88
N PHE A 314 8.50 -12.61 -23.09
CA PHE A 314 7.82 -12.62 -24.38
C PHE A 314 6.99 -11.37 -24.58
N PHE A 315 6.97 -10.89 -25.82
CA PHE A 315 6.20 -9.73 -26.24
C PHE A 315 5.07 -10.15 -27.17
N GLU A 316 3.93 -9.51 -27.05
CA GLU A 316 2.76 -9.77 -27.89
C GLU A 316 2.24 -8.44 -28.44
N SER A 317 2.01 -8.37 -29.75
CA SER A 317 1.37 -7.23 -30.41
C SER A 317 0.49 -7.71 -31.54
N SER A 318 -0.69 -7.12 -31.67
CA SER A 318 -1.61 -7.38 -32.78
C SER A 318 -1.10 -6.81 -34.12
N TYR A 319 -0.09 -5.95 -34.08
CA TYR A 319 0.50 -5.31 -35.25
C TYR A 319 1.76 -6.02 -35.75
N TYR A 320 2.20 -7.07 -35.07
CA TYR A 320 3.37 -7.84 -35.50
C TYR A 320 2.98 -8.87 -36.56
N ASP A 321 3.57 -8.73 -37.77
CA ASP A 321 3.47 -9.71 -38.85
C ASP A 321 4.83 -10.32 -39.11
N PRO A 322 5.06 -11.60 -38.80
CA PRO A 322 6.36 -12.27 -39.03
C PRO A 322 6.77 -12.33 -40.49
N THR A 323 5.81 -12.17 -41.43
CA THR A 323 6.05 -12.25 -42.86
C THR A 323 6.53 -10.92 -43.49
N ASP A 324 6.40 -9.81 -42.73
CA ASP A 324 6.85 -8.50 -43.24
C ASP A 324 8.39 -8.42 -43.27
N GLU A 325 8.93 -8.25 -44.47
CA GLU A 325 10.37 -8.10 -44.71
C GLU A 325 10.95 -6.78 -44.19
N LYS A 326 10.11 -5.77 -43.95
CA LYS A 326 10.52 -4.46 -43.44
C LYS A 326 10.89 -4.48 -41.97
N ILE A 327 10.46 -5.50 -41.22
CA ILE A 327 10.72 -5.62 -39.78
C ILE A 327 12.20 -5.95 -39.56
N PRO A 328 12.91 -5.14 -38.73
CA PRO A 328 14.31 -5.38 -38.42
C PRO A 328 14.53 -6.77 -37.78
N PRO A 329 15.64 -7.45 -38.10
CA PRO A 329 15.91 -8.81 -37.57
C PRO A 329 15.89 -8.89 -36.04
N TYR A 330 16.35 -7.85 -35.35
CA TYR A 330 16.33 -7.82 -33.85
C TYR A 330 14.92 -7.77 -33.28
N VAL A 331 13.98 -7.07 -33.96
CA VAL A 331 12.58 -6.99 -33.58
C VAL A 331 11.94 -8.38 -33.76
N LYS A 332 12.18 -9.05 -34.91
CA LYS A 332 11.70 -10.43 -35.12
C LYS A 332 12.23 -11.37 -34.05
N MET A 333 13.51 -11.28 -33.72
CA MET A 333 14.11 -12.10 -32.65
C MET A 333 13.44 -11.90 -31.29
N LEU A 334 13.08 -10.66 -30.93
CA LEU A 334 12.41 -10.36 -29.67
C LEU A 334 10.98 -10.89 -29.62
N PHE A 335 10.23 -10.81 -30.73
CA PHE A 335 8.87 -11.39 -30.77
C PHE A 335 8.86 -12.93 -30.82
N GLU A 336 9.77 -13.53 -31.59
CA GLU A 336 9.81 -14.97 -31.78
C GLU A 336 10.47 -15.71 -30.60
N ASN A 337 11.60 -15.18 -30.12
CA ASN A 337 12.40 -15.86 -29.09
C ASN A 337 12.22 -15.24 -27.70
N GLY A 338 11.62 -14.07 -27.57
CA GLY A 338 11.56 -13.29 -26.35
C GLY A 338 12.91 -12.66 -25.95
N ALA A 339 12.90 -11.68 -25.07
CA ALA A 339 14.12 -11.12 -24.49
C ALA A 339 14.71 -12.06 -23.42
N PRO A 340 16.04 -12.19 -23.33
CA PRO A 340 16.67 -13.04 -22.33
C PRO A 340 16.43 -12.49 -20.91
N ALA A 341 16.06 -13.35 -19.98
CA ALA A 341 15.72 -13.00 -18.61
C ALA A 341 16.07 -14.14 -17.62
N ASP A 342 17.30 -14.65 -17.71
CA ASP A 342 17.83 -15.63 -16.76
C ASP A 342 18.52 -14.91 -15.61
N PHE A 343 17.87 -14.80 -14.47
CA PHE A 343 18.31 -14.07 -13.28
C PHE A 343 17.89 -14.80 -12.00
N VAL A 344 18.48 -14.43 -10.88
CA VAL A 344 18.02 -14.86 -9.56
C VAL A 344 17.08 -13.81 -8.99
N LEU A 345 15.85 -14.19 -8.67
CA LEU A 345 14.90 -13.34 -7.99
C LEU A 345 15.21 -13.31 -6.49
N ILE A 346 15.33 -12.12 -5.92
CA ILE A 346 15.30 -11.89 -4.47
C ILE A 346 14.16 -10.94 -4.16
N GLY A 347 13.08 -11.44 -3.56
CA GLY A 347 12.01 -10.61 -3.04
C GLY A 347 12.25 -10.29 -1.56
N ALA A 348 12.06 -9.05 -1.14
CA ALA A 348 12.02 -8.69 0.27
C ALA A 348 10.61 -8.26 0.66
N THR A 349 10.19 -8.52 1.89
CA THR A 349 8.89 -8.08 2.38
C THR A 349 8.90 -7.86 3.90
N THR A 350 8.07 -6.93 4.32
CA THR A 350 7.72 -6.70 5.74
C THR A 350 6.39 -7.33 6.13
N ARG A 351 5.71 -7.98 5.19
CA ARG A 351 4.43 -8.67 5.40
C ARG A 351 4.59 -10.17 5.60
N ASP A 352 3.53 -10.79 6.11
CA ASP A 352 3.45 -12.23 6.27
C ASP A 352 3.50 -12.97 4.92
N ALA A 353 3.94 -14.21 4.97
CA ALA A 353 4.06 -15.09 3.82
C ALA A 353 2.75 -15.29 3.03
N SER A 354 1.59 -15.02 3.64
CA SER A 354 0.27 -15.08 3.00
C SER A 354 0.04 -13.99 1.95
N SER A 355 0.81 -12.90 1.98
CA SER A 355 0.72 -11.79 1.01
C SER A 355 1.35 -12.13 -0.35
N ILE A 356 2.13 -13.20 -0.43
CA ILE A 356 2.83 -13.62 -1.65
C ILE A 356 2.12 -14.84 -2.25
N ASN A 357 2.00 -14.84 -3.59
CA ASN A 357 1.41 -15.95 -4.32
C ASN A 357 2.07 -17.28 -3.93
N PRO A 358 1.29 -18.29 -3.49
CA PRO A 358 1.83 -19.59 -3.10
C PRO A 358 2.68 -20.28 -4.18
N ALA A 359 2.37 -20.06 -5.47
CA ALA A 359 3.14 -20.61 -6.57
C ALA A 359 4.53 -19.99 -6.67
N LEU A 360 4.65 -18.67 -6.43
CA LEU A 360 5.93 -17.97 -6.39
C LEU A 360 6.73 -18.42 -5.15
N ARG A 361 6.10 -18.50 -3.98
CA ARG A 361 6.74 -18.98 -2.75
C ARG A 361 7.31 -20.39 -2.87
N SER A 362 6.58 -21.30 -3.53
CA SER A 362 7.04 -22.68 -3.69
C SER A 362 8.33 -22.83 -4.51
N ARG A 363 8.70 -21.81 -5.29
CA ARG A 363 9.92 -21.75 -6.12
C ARG A 363 11.08 -21.01 -5.46
N CYS A 364 10.79 -20.35 -4.34
CA CYS A 364 11.77 -19.54 -3.62
C CYS A 364 12.13 -20.20 -2.29
N ALA A 365 13.40 -20.09 -1.89
CA ALA A 365 13.80 -20.42 -0.54
C ALA A 365 13.54 -19.21 0.38
N GLU A 366 13.02 -19.47 1.56
CA GLU A 366 12.65 -18.44 2.52
C GLU A 366 13.80 -18.19 3.50
N ILE A 367 14.11 -16.92 3.76
CA ILE A 367 15.12 -16.49 4.74
C ILE A 367 14.49 -15.43 5.63
N TYR A 368 14.57 -15.62 6.94
CA TYR A 368 13.99 -14.71 7.92
C TYR A 368 15.10 -13.87 8.55
N PHE A 369 14.94 -12.54 8.45
CA PHE A 369 15.75 -11.56 9.15
C PHE A 369 15.13 -11.28 10.51
N GLU A 370 15.94 -11.38 11.55
CA GLU A 370 15.47 -11.21 12.93
C GLU A 370 15.28 -9.71 13.25
N PRO A 371 14.32 -9.36 14.13
CA PRO A 371 14.22 -8.01 14.67
C PRO A 371 15.52 -7.62 15.40
N LEU A 372 15.93 -6.36 15.33
CA LEU A 372 17.12 -5.89 16.02
C LEU A 372 16.88 -5.74 17.53
N THR A 373 17.85 -6.18 18.34
CA THR A 373 17.83 -5.96 19.79
C THR A 373 18.30 -4.54 20.14
N PRO A 374 17.97 -4.00 21.33
CA PRO A 374 18.56 -2.75 21.79
C PRO A 374 20.09 -2.76 21.73
N ALA A 375 20.74 -3.90 22.05
CA ALA A 375 22.19 -4.03 21.93
C ALA A 375 22.69 -3.90 20.48
N HIS A 376 21.94 -4.47 19.51
CA HIS A 376 22.25 -4.31 18.09
C HIS A 376 22.09 -2.85 17.64
N ILE A 377 21.06 -2.14 18.14
CA ILE A 377 20.88 -0.72 17.84
C ILE A 377 22.04 0.10 18.40
N VAL A 378 22.47 -0.15 19.64
CA VAL A 378 23.65 0.50 20.23
C VAL A 378 24.89 0.29 19.36
N GLU A 379 25.13 -0.94 18.91
CA GLU A 379 26.26 -1.27 18.03
C GLU A 379 26.18 -0.53 16.68
N ILE A 380 24.99 -0.48 16.06
CA ILE A 380 24.77 0.27 14.81
C ILE A 380 25.06 1.75 15.01
N VAL A 381 24.56 2.37 16.10
CA VAL A 381 24.78 3.78 16.42
C VAL A 381 26.26 4.07 16.64
N LEU A 382 26.97 3.21 17.38
CA LEU A 382 28.42 3.36 17.62
C LEU A 382 29.24 3.23 16.32
N ASN A 383 28.87 2.29 15.44
CA ASN A 383 29.52 2.14 14.14
C ASN A 383 29.24 3.35 13.23
N ALA A 384 28.00 3.87 13.24
CA ALA A 384 27.63 5.08 12.51
C ALA A 384 28.39 6.33 13.04
N ALA A 385 28.53 6.47 14.35
CA ALA A 385 29.29 7.55 14.97
C ALA A 385 30.77 7.53 14.55
N LYS A 386 31.38 6.36 14.46
CA LYS A 386 32.75 6.22 13.95
C LYS A 386 32.86 6.66 12.50
N LYS A 387 31.92 6.29 11.63
CA LYS A 387 31.89 6.72 10.22
C LYS A 387 31.72 8.22 10.07
N LEU A 388 30.92 8.85 10.93
CA LEU A 388 30.73 10.32 10.98
C LEU A 388 31.88 11.06 11.63
N ASN A 389 32.85 10.37 12.23
CA ASN A 389 33.92 10.96 13.04
C ASN A 389 33.39 11.88 14.16
N VAL A 390 32.39 11.39 14.93
CA VAL A 390 31.76 12.11 16.04
C VAL A 390 32.00 11.40 17.36
N GLU A 391 32.07 12.20 18.45
CA GLU A 391 32.12 11.68 19.81
C GLU A 391 30.70 11.68 20.41
N LEU A 392 30.29 10.52 20.96
CA LEU A 392 29.01 10.42 21.66
C LEU A 392 29.22 10.58 23.17
N GLU A 393 28.30 11.28 23.82
CA GLU A 393 28.22 11.28 25.29
C GLU A 393 27.89 9.87 25.81
N ASP A 394 28.50 9.46 26.94
CA ASP A 394 28.28 8.14 27.53
C ASP A 394 26.80 7.83 27.74
N GLY A 395 26.34 6.67 27.26
CA GLY A 395 24.94 6.22 27.33
C GLY A 395 24.00 6.84 26.30
N LEU A 396 24.52 7.61 25.32
CA LEU A 396 23.67 8.20 24.26
C LEU A 396 23.11 7.15 23.31
N ALA A 397 23.93 6.18 22.90
CA ALA A 397 23.49 5.09 22.01
C ALA A 397 22.40 4.24 22.67
N GLU A 398 22.48 4.02 23.98
CA GLU A 398 21.45 3.35 24.77
C GLU A 398 20.13 4.14 24.75
N ILE A 399 20.18 5.47 24.89
CA ILE A 399 18.98 6.32 24.78
C ILE A 399 18.33 6.15 23.41
N ILE A 400 19.07 6.22 22.32
CA ILE A 400 18.54 5.99 20.96
C ILE A 400 17.86 4.63 20.87
N SER A 401 18.46 3.58 21.46
CA SER A 401 17.92 2.22 21.45
C SER A 401 16.59 2.06 22.21
N GLU A 402 16.23 3.02 23.07
CA GLU A 402 14.91 3.04 23.75
C GLU A 402 13.78 3.51 22.82
N TYR A 403 14.09 4.30 21.78
CA TYR A 403 13.10 4.90 20.90
C TYR A 403 12.91 4.15 19.58
N THR A 404 13.78 3.21 19.23
CA THR A 404 13.61 2.43 17.99
C THR A 404 14.28 1.06 18.06
N ILE A 405 13.72 0.13 17.28
CA ILE A 405 14.28 -1.19 16.98
C ILE A 405 14.67 -1.30 15.49
N GLU A 406 14.57 -0.22 14.74
CA GLU A 406 14.91 -0.15 13.33
C GLU A 406 16.26 0.52 13.14
N GLY A 407 17.21 -0.15 12.50
CA GLY A 407 18.56 0.40 12.28
C GLY A 407 18.54 1.71 11.48
N ARG A 408 17.72 1.80 10.43
CA ARG A 408 17.56 3.02 9.62
C ARG A 408 17.08 4.20 10.46
N LYS A 409 16.09 3.98 11.32
CA LYS A 409 15.55 5.02 12.20
C LYS A 409 16.54 5.45 13.27
N ALA A 410 17.35 4.50 13.80
CA ALA A 410 18.42 4.82 14.75
C ALA A 410 19.47 5.73 14.11
N ILE A 411 19.85 5.44 12.86
CA ILE A 411 20.78 6.26 12.08
C ILE A 411 20.19 7.65 11.82
N ASN A 412 18.90 7.76 11.50
CA ASN A 412 18.24 9.06 11.31
C ASN A 412 18.27 9.88 12.59
N ILE A 413 17.93 9.29 13.75
CA ILE A 413 17.99 10.00 15.04
C ILE A 413 19.40 10.52 15.32
N LEU A 414 20.42 9.71 15.03
CA LEU A 414 21.81 10.12 15.17
C LEU A 414 22.19 11.26 14.22
N ALA A 415 21.77 11.18 12.95
CA ALA A 415 22.03 12.22 11.95
C ALA A 415 21.34 13.55 12.28
N ASP A 416 20.11 13.50 12.78
CA ASP A 416 19.39 14.70 13.24
C ASP A 416 20.07 15.30 14.47
N ALA A 417 20.49 14.48 15.44
CA ALA A 417 21.24 14.94 16.61
C ALA A 417 22.61 15.53 16.23
N TYR A 418 23.27 14.97 15.22
CA TYR A 418 24.50 15.53 14.65
C TYR A 418 24.27 16.91 14.04
N SER A 419 23.17 17.10 13.30
CA SER A 419 22.80 18.38 12.72
C SER A 419 22.55 19.45 13.79
N LEU A 420 21.89 19.09 14.91
CA LEU A 420 21.70 20.00 16.05
C LEU A 420 23.03 20.32 16.76
N ALA A 421 23.91 19.33 16.90
CA ALA A 421 25.23 19.54 17.49
C ALA A 421 26.09 20.46 16.62
N LEU A 422 25.98 20.38 15.29
CA LEU A 422 26.63 21.28 14.33
C LEU A 422 26.10 22.71 14.45
N ASP A 423 24.79 22.91 14.53
CA ASP A 423 24.20 24.25 14.66
C ASP A 423 24.59 24.94 15.97
N ARG A 424 24.81 24.13 17.02
CA ARG A 424 25.26 24.63 18.34
C ARG A 424 26.74 25.01 18.35
N ALA A 425 27.58 24.42 17.49
CA ALA A 425 28.99 24.76 17.42
C ALA A 425 29.15 26.19 16.88
N GLU A 426 29.65 27.11 17.70
CA GLU A 426 29.79 28.54 17.37
C GLU A 426 30.72 28.80 16.17
N ASP A 427 31.66 27.89 15.90
CA ASP A 427 32.54 27.96 14.73
C ASP A 427 31.89 27.25 13.54
N LYS A 428 31.16 28.01 12.73
CA LYS A 428 30.56 27.54 11.45
C LYS A 428 31.60 27.16 10.36
N ILE A 429 32.87 27.16 10.69
CA ILE A 429 33.91 26.64 9.82
C ILE A 429 34.02 25.17 10.09
N LEU A 430 33.66 24.36 9.10
CA LEU A 430 33.87 22.92 9.07
C LEU A 430 35.35 22.57 9.34
N HIS A 431 35.77 22.59 10.61
CA HIS A 431 37.02 22.01 11.04
C HIS A 431 36.81 20.48 11.03
N ILE A 432 37.08 19.86 9.84
CA ILE A 432 37.13 18.41 9.62
C ILE A 432 38.11 17.73 10.61
N ASP A 433 38.96 18.48 11.29
CA ASP A 433 40.02 17.97 12.16
C ASP A 433 39.62 17.74 13.63
N ARG A 434 38.42 18.16 14.07
CA ARG A 434 37.97 17.87 15.44
C ARG A 434 36.63 17.15 15.44
N PRO A 435 36.54 16.00 16.14
CA PRO A 435 35.26 15.29 16.24
C PRO A 435 34.22 16.18 16.96
N ILE A 436 33.03 16.26 16.39
CA ILE A 436 31.90 16.96 16.99
C ILE A 436 31.33 16.09 18.10
N LYS A 437 31.11 16.67 19.28
CA LYS A 437 30.50 15.98 20.40
C LYS A 437 28.98 16.11 20.35
N ILE A 438 28.29 14.97 20.24
CA ILE A 438 26.84 14.86 20.34
C ILE A 438 26.47 14.60 21.80
N GLU A 439 25.61 15.44 22.37
CA GLU A 439 25.16 15.33 23.75
C GLU A 439 23.76 14.74 23.85
N LYS A 440 23.40 14.19 25.00
CA LYS A 440 22.07 13.61 25.26
C LYS A 440 20.93 14.61 25.01
N ARG A 441 21.15 15.90 25.26
CA ARG A 441 20.17 16.94 24.99
C ARG A 441 19.79 17.04 23.52
N ASP A 442 20.75 16.83 22.62
CA ASP A 442 20.51 16.86 21.17
C ASP A 442 19.58 15.71 20.77
N VAL A 443 19.78 14.51 21.31
CA VAL A 443 18.88 13.38 21.08
C VAL A 443 17.50 13.61 21.69
N TYR A 444 17.41 14.14 22.90
CA TYR A 444 16.10 14.46 23.49
C TYR A 444 15.33 15.50 22.72
N GLU A 445 16.01 16.51 22.16
CA GLU A 445 15.39 17.51 21.30
C GLU A 445 14.86 16.87 20.01
N VAL A 446 15.64 16.01 19.32
CA VAL A 446 15.19 15.24 18.17
C VAL A 446 13.96 14.41 18.51
N VAL A 447 13.98 13.72 19.65
CA VAL A 447 12.87 12.88 20.13
C VAL A 447 11.59 13.70 20.33
N GLN A 448 11.72 14.88 20.93
CA GLN A 448 10.57 15.79 21.17
C GLN A 448 10.02 16.37 19.86
N VAL A 449 10.87 16.87 18.99
CA VAL A 449 10.47 17.45 17.68
C VAL A 449 9.81 16.39 16.80
N SER A 450 10.39 15.19 16.77
CA SER A 450 9.90 14.05 15.96
C SER A 450 8.75 13.29 16.65
N ARG A 451 8.33 13.71 17.87
CA ARG A 451 7.26 13.07 18.67
C ARG A 451 7.45 11.57 18.83
N LEU A 452 8.69 11.15 19.07
CA LEU A 452 8.98 9.74 19.26
C LEU A 452 8.60 9.30 20.67
N TYR A 453 8.04 8.10 20.76
CA TYR A 453 7.71 7.45 22.03
C TYR A 453 8.73 6.35 22.31
N GLN A 454 9.03 6.10 23.59
CA GLN A 454 9.86 4.96 23.97
C GLN A 454 9.23 3.65 23.51
N PHE A 455 9.95 2.93 22.65
CA PHE A 455 9.51 1.64 22.13
C PHE A 455 9.72 0.51 23.13
N VAL A 456 10.80 0.60 23.90
CA VAL A 456 11.17 -0.41 24.90
C VAL A 456 10.88 0.10 26.30
N THR A 457 9.72 -0.22 26.83
CA THR A 457 9.41 -0.03 28.24
C THR A 457 9.58 -1.35 28.97
N LYS A 458 10.50 -1.38 29.95
CA LYS A 458 10.62 -2.52 30.88
C LYS A 458 9.33 -2.64 31.68
N LYS A 459 8.52 -3.65 31.36
CA LYS A 459 7.24 -3.93 32.04
C LYS A 459 7.38 -4.93 33.15
N ALA A 460 8.36 -5.82 33.06
CA ALA A 460 8.57 -6.87 34.07
C ALA A 460 8.99 -6.31 35.43
N SER A 461 8.38 -6.83 36.49
CA SER A 461 8.62 -6.45 37.86
C SER A 461 8.83 -7.70 38.73
N ALA A 462 9.57 -7.56 39.85
CA ALA A 462 9.69 -8.61 40.86
C ALA A 462 8.46 -8.74 41.75
N LYS A 463 7.54 -7.79 41.73
CA LYS A 463 6.30 -7.80 42.51
C LYS A 463 5.29 -8.76 41.87
N SER A 464 4.50 -9.44 42.71
CA SER A 464 3.36 -10.25 42.25
C SER A 464 2.05 -9.52 42.53
N VAL A 465 1.13 -9.49 41.55
CA VAL A 465 -0.10 -8.71 41.56
C VAL A 465 -1.30 -9.63 41.33
N VAL A 466 -2.45 -9.29 41.90
CA VAL A 466 -3.72 -10.01 41.69
C VAL A 466 -4.40 -9.44 40.44
N GLY A 467 -4.91 -10.32 39.59
CA GLY A 467 -5.72 -9.93 38.42
C GLY A 467 -4.94 -9.29 37.26
N HIS A 468 -3.60 -9.25 37.29
CA HIS A 468 -2.78 -8.65 36.25
C HIS A 468 -1.77 -9.64 35.68
N ILE A 469 -1.71 -9.75 34.36
CA ILE A 469 -0.79 -10.65 33.65
C ILE A 469 -0.34 -10.04 32.33
N PHE A 470 0.83 -10.45 31.86
CA PHE A 470 1.35 -10.12 30.54
C PHE A 470 0.95 -11.19 29.52
N GLY A 471 0.14 -10.79 28.54
CA GLY A 471 -0.10 -11.51 27.30
C GLY A 471 0.89 -11.07 26.21
N LEU A 472 0.84 -11.75 25.06
CA LEU A 472 1.73 -11.45 23.93
C LEU A 472 0.93 -11.27 22.65
N GLY A 473 1.21 -10.18 21.95
CA GLY A 473 0.71 -9.85 20.63
C GLY A 473 1.83 -9.89 19.59
N VAL A 474 1.45 -9.93 18.32
CA VAL A 474 2.35 -9.78 17.19
C VAL A 474 1.69 -8.86 16.17
N SER A 475 2.47 -7.96 15.59
CA SER A 475 2.08 -7.13 14.45
C SER A 475 3.19 -7.23 13.41
N GLY A 476 2.90 -7.88 12.28
CA GLY A 476 3.92 -8.28 11.32
C GLY A 476 5.01 -9.15 11.98
N PHE A 477 6.25 -8.72 11.90
CA PHE A 477 7.40 -9.42 12.51
C PHE A 477 7.80 -8.86 13.88
N VAL A 478 7.00 -7.99 14.49
CA VAL A 478 7.29 -7.37 15.78
C VAL A 478 6.37 -7.93 16.85
N GLY A 479 6.96 -8.58 17.85
CA GLY A 479 6.26 -9.02 19.04
C GLY A 479 6.12 -7.91 20.07
N SER A 480 5.00 -7.88 20.78
CA SER A 480 4.72 -6.91 21.85
C SER A 480 4.16 -7.58 23.09
N VAL A 481 4.37 -6.95 24.26
CA VAL A 481 3.76 -7.36 25.51
C VAL A 481 2.50 -6.54 25.73
N ILE A 482 1.41 -7.26 25.97
CA ILE A 482 0.09 -6.73 26.22
C ILE A 482 -0.22 -6.93 27.71
N GLU A 483 -0.69 -5.90 28.38
CA GLU A 483 -1.12 -5.99 29.79
C GLU A 483 -2.61 -6.32 29.84
N ILE A 484 -2.95 -7.37 30.58
CA ILE A 484 -4.33 -7.83 30.78
C ILE A 484 -4.67 -7.76 32.26
N GLU A 485 -5.70 -7.00 32.55
CA GLU A 485 -6.21 -6.81 33.89
C GLU A 485 -7.62 -7.39 34.03
N ALA A 486 -7.88 -8.03 35.13
CA ALA A 486 -9.23 -8.48 35.53
C ALA A 486 -9.52 -8.08 36.96
N VAL A 487 -10.67 -7.48 37.20
CA VAL A 487 -11.20 -7.15 38.53
C VAL A 487 -12.58 -7.75 38.64
N VAL A 488 -12.88 -8.31 39.81
CA VAL A 488 -14.16 -8.93 40.10
C VAL A 488 -14.78 -8.32 41.35
N PHE A 489 -16.08 -8.12 41.31
CA PHE A 489 -16.89 -7.69 42.44
C PHE A 489 -17.96 -8.75 42.69
N PRO A 490 -18.30 -9.06 43.96
CA PRO A 490 -19.38 -9.98 44.25
C PRO A 490 -20.71 -9.48 43.66
N ALA A 491 -21.45 -10.36 43.00
CA ALA A 491 -22.78 -10.08 42.47
C ALA A 491 -23.81 -11.03 43.07
N GLU A 492 -25.11 -10.79 42.84
CA GLU A 492 -26.13 -11.77 43.14
C GLU A 492 -25.93 -13.04 42.33
N LYS A 493 -26.11 -14.20 42.95
CA LYS A 493 -25.86 -15.50 42.34
C LYS A 493 -26.52 -15.64 40.98
N GLY A 494 -25.69 -15.86 39.95
CA GLY A 494 -26.11 -16.03 38.58
C GLY A 494 -26.54 -14.75 37.83
N LYS A 495 -26.40 -13.55 38.46
CA LYS A 495 -26.77 -12.26 37.84
C LYS A 495 -25.57 -11.37 37.50
N GLY A 496 -24.34 -11.82 37.72
CA GLY A 496 -23.13 -11.09 37.43
C GLY A 496 -22.97 -10.82 35.93
N THR A 497 -22.35 -9.68 35.64
CA THR A 497 -22.11 -9.21 34.27
C THR A 497 -20.63 -9.24 33.91
N ILE A 498 -20.32 -9.51 32.63
CA ILE A 498 -18.94 -9.47 32.13
C ILE A 498 -18.82 -8.24 31.23
N ARG A 499 -17.90 -7.34 31.57
CA ARG A 499 -17.57 -6.17 30.77
C ARG A 499 -16.13 -6.31 30.25
N PHE A 500 -16.00 -6.21 28.96
CA PHE A 500 -14.72 -6.18 28.26
C PHE A 500 -14.57 -4.82 27.57
N ASN A 501 -13.38 -4.25 27.55
CA ASN A 501 -13.18 -2.96 26.86
C ASN A 501 -13.45 -3.08 25.35
N GLU A 502 -13.92 -1.99 24.73
CA GLU A 502 -14.41 -1.97 23.35
C GLU A 502 -13.29 -2.20 22.31
N THR A 503 -12.03 -2.00 22.68
CA THR A 503 -10.86 -2.21 21.82
C THR A 503 -10.55 -3.68 21.49
N ALA A 504 -11.25 -4.62 22.14
CA ALA A 504 -11.09 -6.05 21.88
C ALA A 504 -12.01 -6.51 20.74
N GLY A 505 -11.43 -7.18 19.74
CA GLY A 505 -12.15 -7.81 18.64
C GLY A 505 -13.03 -8.98 19.08
N SER A 506 -13.83 -9.51 18.16
CA SER A 506 -14.78 -10.60 18.42
C SER A 506 -14.11 -11.87 18.96
N MET A 507 -12.98 -12.27 18.39
CA MET A 507 -12.24 -13.48 18.82
C MET A 507 -11.66 -13.35 20.25
N ALA A 508 -11.27 -12.15 20.66
CA ALA A 508 -10.84 -11.93 22.04
C ALA A 508 -12.02 -12.05 23.03
N LYS A 509 -13.23 -11.61 22.64
CA LYS A 509 -14.47 -11.77 23.42
C LYS A 509 -14.88 -13.24 23.52
N ASP A 510 -14.75 -14.03 22.46
CA ASP A 510 -15.00 -15.48 22.49
C ASP A 510 -14.01 -16.20 23.42
N SER A 511 -12.78 -15.71 23.52
CA SER A 511 -11.80 -16.25 24.48
C SER A 511 -12.23 -16.06 25.93
N VAL A 512 -13.00 -15.02 26.25
CA VAL A 512 -13.58 -14.83 27.62
C VAL A 512 -14.62 -15.89 27.92
N PHE A 513 -15.46 -16.25 26.96
CA PHE A 513 -16.44 -17.33 27.11
C PHE A 513 -15.76 -18.68 27.40
N ASN A 514 -14.71 -19.00 26.62
CA ASN A 514 -13.92 -20.20 26.85
C ASN A 514 -13.26 -20.17 28.25
N ALA A 515 -12.68 -19.02 28.60
CA ALA A 515 -12.05 -18.82 29.92
C ALA A 515 -13.03 -18.97 31.09
N ALA A 516 -14.27 -18.47 30.97
CA ALA A 516 -15.32 -18.62 31.98
C ALA A 516 -15.66 -20.08 32.21
N SER A 517 -15.78 -20.86 31.14
CA SER A 517 -16.06 -22.30 31.24
C SER A 517 -14.94 -23.07 31.94
N VAL A 518 -13.69 -22.76 31.62
CA VAL A 518 -12.52 -23.38 32.27
C VAL A 518 -12.36 -22.92 33.72
N LEU A 519 -12.61 -21.63 34.02
CA LEU A 519 -12.57 -21.08 35.35
C LEU A 519 -13.52 -21.87 36.28
N ARG A 520 -14.77 -22.10 35.85
CA ARG A 520 -15.75 -22.87 36.62
C ARG A 520 -15.25 -24.29 36.93
N ARG A 521 -14.66 -24.95 35.94
CA ARG A 521 -14.11 -26.31 36.10
C ARG A 521 -12.92 -26.33 37.07
N VAL A 522 -12.02 -25.37 36.95
CA VAL A 522 -10.76 -25.32 37.72
C VAL A 522 -11.00 -24.89 39.16
N THR A 523 -11.85 -23.88 39.39
CA THR A 523 -12.07 -23.27 40.70
C THR A 523 -13.38 -23.65 41.37
N GLY A 524 -14.32 -24.28 40.67
CA GLY A 524 -15.68 -24.55 41.13
C GLY A 524 -16.56 -23.30 41.25
N LYS A 525 -16.07 -22.12 40.95
CA LYS A 525 -16.80 -20.85 41.03
C LYS A 525 -17.38 -20.48 39.68
N ASP A 526 -18.64 -20.04 39.68
CA ASP A 526 -19.28 -19.54 38.46
C ASP A 526 -18.92 -18.05 38.23
N ILE A 527 -18.51 -17.70 37.02
CA ILE A 527 -18.20 -16.31 36.68
C ILE A 527 -19.40 -15.38 36.80
N HIS A 528 -20.61 -15.93 36.62
CA HIS A 528 -21.88 -15.18 36.78
C HIS A 528 -22.26 -14.88 38.23
N ASP A 529 -21.49 -15.35 39.20
CA ASP A 529 -21.61 -14.92 40.59
C ASP A 529 -20.82 -13.63 40.89
N PHE A 530 -20.19 -13.06 39.85
CA PHE A 530 -19.34 -11.85 39.96
C PHE A 530 -19.66 -10.86 38.84
N ASP A 531 -19.57 -9.57 39.15
CA ASP A 531 -19.40 -8.54 38.13
C ASP A 531 -17.93 -8.47 37.77
N VAL A 532 -17.61 -8.77 36.49
CA VAL A 532 -16.26 -8.95 36.00
C VAL A 532 -15.92 -7.84 35.02
N HIS A 533 -14.86 -7.12 35.28
CA HIS A 533 -14.29 -6.14 34.34
C HIS A 533 -12.94 -6.65 33.86
N ILE A 534 -12.79 -6.78 32.55
CA ILE A 534 -11.53 -7.16 31.90
C ILE A 534 -11.08 -5.99 31.05
N ASN A 535 -9.84 -5.59 31.26
CA ASN A 535 -9.21 -4.51 30.54
C ASN A 535 -7.93 -4.99 29.88
N VAL A 536 -7.73 -4.62 28.62
CA VAL A 536 -6.49 -4.85 27.88
C VAL A 536 -5.83 -3.51 27.62
N ILE A 537 -4.66 -3.31 28.22
CA ILE A 537 -3.89 -2.08 28.16
C ILE A 537 -2.87 -2.20 27.01
N GLY A 538 -2.78 -1.18 26.15
CA GLY A 538 -1.77 -1.17 25.07
C GLY A 538 -2.25 -0.53 23.77
N GLY A 539 -3.50 0.00 23.72
CA GLY A 539 -3.97 0.90 22.67
C GLY A 539 -4.15 0.29 21.27
N GLY A 540 -3.85 -0.99 21.05
CA GLY A 540 -4.01 -1.68 19.78
C GLY A 540 -5.31 -2.46 19.70
N ASN A 541 -5.88 -2.58 18.51
CA ASN A 541 -6.99 -3.49 18.25
C ASN A 541 -6.47 -4.93 18.37
N ILE A 542 -6.89 -5.64 19.44
CA ILE A 542 -6.47 -7.01 19.70
C ILE A 542 -7.56 -7.92 19.18
N ASP A 543 -7.28 -8.53 18.03
CA ASP A 543 -8.19 -9.49 17.43
C ASP A 543 -7.45 -10.81 17.19
N GLY A 544 -7.67 -11.76 18.10
CA GLY A 544 -7.08 -13.09 17.99
C GLY A 544 -7.26 -13.90 19.27
N PRO A 545 -7.34 -15.23 19.16
CA PRO A 545 -7.58 -16.11 20.30
C PRO A 545 -6.33 -16.31 21.18
N SER A 546 -5.16 -15.79 20.77
CA SER A 546 -3.86 -16.05 21.42
C SER A 546 -3.71 -15.48 22.84
N ALA A 547 -4.58 -14.55 23.24
CA ALA A 547 -4.64 -14.01 24.59
C ALA A 547 -5.50 -14.86 25.56
N GLY A 548 -6.17 -15.90 25.08
CA GLY A 548 -7.14 -16.67 25.86
C GLY A 548 -6.59 -17.26 27.17
N THR A 549 -5.38 -17.81 27.12
CA THR A 549 -4.70 -18.34 28.33
C THR A 549 -4.33 -17.24 29.32
N ALA A 550 -3.97 -16.05 28.83
CA ALA A 550 -3.67 -14.89 29.68
C ALA A 550 -4.95 -14.36 30.34
N ILE A 551 -6.03 -14.20 29.56
CA ILE A 551 -7.35 -13.80 30.08
C ILE A 551 -7.83 -14.75 31.16
N LEU A 552 -7.74 -16.06 30.93
CA LEU A 552 -8.08 -17.08 31.90
C LEU A 552 -7.27 -16.93 33.21
N ALA A 553 -5.95 -16.74 33.10
CA ALA A 553 -5.09 -16.59 34.26
C ALA A 553 -5.43 -15.31 35.07
N ALA A 554 -5.71 -14.18 34.38
CA ALA A 554 -6.17 -12.94 35.03
C ALA A 554 -7.50 -13.16 35.80
N LEU A 555 -8.47 -13.83 35.17
CA LEU A 555 -9.76 -14.14 35.76
C LEU A 555 -9.63 -15.06 36.98
N VAL A 556 -8.86 -16.15 36.87
CA VAL A 556 -8.61 -17.06 37.98
C VAL A 556 -7.94 -16.33 39.14
N SER A 557 -6.97 -15.47 38.84
CA SER A 557 -6.32 -14.64 39.85
C SER A 557 -7.30 -13.71 40.55
N ALA A 558 -8.12 -12.98 39.80
CA ALA A 558 -9.10 -12.04 40.36
C ALA A 558 -10.15 -12.75 41.26
N VAL A 559 -10.69 -13.90 40.79
CA VAL A 559 -11.71 -14.68 41.49
C VAL A 559 -11.17 -15.39 42.72
N THR A 560 -9.90 -15.83 42.70
CA THR A 560 -9.27 -16.57 43.82
C THR A 560 -8.47 -15.68 44.77
N GLY A 561 -8.15 -14.44 44.37
CA GLY A 561 -7.26 -13.54 45.12
C GLY A 561 -5.79 -13.94 45.08
N LYS A 562 -5.41 -14.94 44.28
CA LYS A 562 -4.03 -15.43 44.18
C LYS A 562 -3.19 -14.53 43.24
N LYS A 563 -1.97 -14.22 43.67
CA LYS A 563 -1.08 -13.28 42.96
C LYS A 563 -0.37 -13.95 41.77
N ILE A 564 -0.28 -13.22 40.68
CA ILE A 564 0.45 -13.56 39.47
C ILE A 564 1.84 -12.94 39.51
N ARG A 565 2.86 -13.69 39.10
CA ARG A 565 4.24 -13.21 38.93
C ARG A 565 4.30 -12.23 37.77
N GLN A 566 4.96 -11.09 37.98
CA GLN A 566 5.09 -10.04 36.97
C GLN A 566 6.41 -10.13 36.14
N ASP A 567 7.14 -11.22 36.23
CA ASP A 567 8.26 -11.57 35.37
C ASP A 567 7.90 -12.68 34.37
N VAL A 568 6.60 -12.99 34.23
CA VAL A 568 6.03 -14.05 33.40
C VAL A 568 5.12 -13.46 32.33
N ALA A 569 5.25 -13.94 31.09
CA ALA A 569 4.29 -13.71 30.03
C ALA A 569 3.75 -15.04 29.49
N VAL A 570 2.53 -15.02 28.96
CA VAL A 570 1.89 -16.22 28.43
C VAL A 570 1.22 -15.93 27.10
N THR A 571 1.29 -16.89 26.18
CA THR A 571 0.51 -16.91 24.96
C THR A 571 -0.07 -18.29 24.73
N GLY A 572 -1.24 -18.36 24.14
CA GLY A 572 -1.93 -19.61 23.84
C GLY A 572 -3.43 -19.40 23.75
N GLU A 573 -4.06 -20.03 22.82
CA GLU A 573 -5.51 -20.12 22.74
C GLU A 573 -5.99 -21.12 23.79
N ILE A 574 -7.11 -20.82 24.46
CA ILE A 574 -7.70 -21.72 25.46
C ILE A 574 -8.96 -22.39 24.92
N SER A 575 -8.98 -23.72 24.96
CA SER A 575 -10.17 -24.49 24.58
C SER A 575 -11.13 -24.62 25.78
N LEU A 576 -12.41 -24.92 25.52
CA LEU A 576 -13.41 -25.21 26.54
C LEU A 576 -13.00 -26.33 27.50
N GLN A 577 -12.13 -27.23 27.03
CA GLN A 577 -11.57 -28.33 27.84
C GLN A 577 -10.33 -27.93 28.64
N GLY A 578 -9.91 -26.64 28.60
CA GLY A 578 -8.71 -26.15 29.28
C GLY A 578 -7.41 -26.56 28.66
N LYS A 579 -7.41 -27.05 27.41
CA LYS A 579 -6.18 -27.29 26.65
C LYS A 579 -5.66 -26.00 26.07
N VAL A 580 -4.35 -25.80 26.17
CA VAL A 580 -3.65 -24.67 25.58
C VAL A 580 -3.26 -25.03 24.14
N ARG A 581 -3.88 -24.35 23.18
CA ARG A 581 -3.74 -24.61 21.74
C ARG A 581 -2.66 -23.74 21.09
N PRO A 582 -2.06 -24.20 19.99
CA PRO A 582 -0.99 -23.49 19.30
C PRO A 582 -1.48 -22.16 18.72
N VAL A 583 -0.55 -21.21 18.63
CA VAL A 583 -0.78 -19.86 18.12
C VAL A 583 0.34 -19.47 17.15
N GLY A 584 0.07 -18.48 16.29
CA GLY A 584 1.06 -17.94 15.36
C GLY A 584 2.02 -16.94 16.00
N GLY A 585 3.18 -16.72 15.34
CA GLY A 585 4.14 -15.66 15.69
C GLY A 585 4.81 -15.86 17.06
N VAL A 586 5.04 -17.09 17.46
CA VAL A 586 5.56 -17.41 18.82
C VAL A 586 7.01 -16.96 18.98
N PHE A 587 7.81 -16.99 17.90
CA PHE A 587 9.16 -16.49 17.91
C PHE A 587 9.20 -14.98 18.14
N GLU A 588 8.42 -14.21 17.38
CA GLU A 588 8.30 -12.76 17.51
C GLU A 588 7.75 -12.37 18.89
N LYS A 589 6.75 -13.09 19.39
CA LYS A 589 6.19 -12.92 20.73
C LYS A 589 7.22 -13.12 21.81
N ALA A 590 8.07 -14.15 21.69
CA ALA A 590 9.14 -14.43 22.64
C ALA A 590 10.20 -13.32 22.60
N TYR A 591 10.47 -12.78 21.42
CA TYR A 591 11.39 -11.66 21.26
C TYR A 591 10.85 -10.38 21.93
N GLY A 592 9.58 -10.03 21.71
CA GLY A 592 8.92 -8.91 22.40
C GLY A 592 8.89 -9.07 23.92
N ALA A 593 8.67 -10.29 24.41
CA ALA A 593 8.75 -10.60 25.84
C ALA A 593 10.14 -10.34 26.43
N LYS A 594 11.20 -10.74 25.72
CA LYS A 594 12.59 -10.46 26.11
C LYS A 594 12.85 -8.96 26.21
N GLN A 595 12.43 -8.19 25.21
CA GLN A 595 12.60 -6.73 25.21
C GLN A 595 11.91 -6.05 26.39
N ALA A 596 10.71 -6.51 26.78
CA ALA A 596 9.98 -6.02 27.93
C ALA A 596 10.57 -6.47 29.29
N GLY A 597 11.68 -7.22 29.29
CA GLY A 597 12.36 -7.68 30.49
C GLY A 597 11.71 -8.91 31.16
N ILE A 598 10.78 -9.58 30.49
CA ILE A 598 10.19 -10.84 30.94
C ILE A 598 11.28 -11.90 31.09
N LYS A 599 11.22 -12.69 32.14
CA LYS A 599 12.19 -13.76 32.43
C LYS A 599 11.65 -15.14 32.07
N THR A 600 10.33 -15.31 32.19
CA THR A 600 9.67 -16.60 32.00
C THR A 600 8.59 -16.47 30.93
N LEU A 601 8.64 -17.34 29.93
CA LEU A 601 7.67 -17.39 28.86
C LEU A 601 6.91 -18.72 28.87
N ILE A 602 5.59 -18.66 28.80
CA ILE A 602 4.73 -19.84 28.74
C ILE A 602 4.09 -19.89 27.36
N ILE A 603 4.29 -21.01 26.67
CA ILE A 603 3.81 -21.24 25.31
C ILE A 603 3.08 -22.59 25.20
N PRO A 604 2.23 -22.77 24.21
CA PRO A 604 1.64 -24.07 23.89
C PRO A 604 2.73 -25.12 23.57
N LYS A 605 2.53 -26.37 23.97
CA LYS A 605 3.50 -27.47 23.73
C LYS A 605 3.78 -27.68 22.24
N GLU A 606 2.79 -27.53 21.41
CA GLU A 606 2.92 -27.69 19.97
C GLU A 606 3.83 -26.63 19.33
N ASN A 607 3.95 -25.43 19.94
CA ASN A 607 4.84 -24.36 19.51
C ASN A 607 6.28 -24.48 20.07
N ALA A 608 6.58 -25.50 20.84
CA ALA A 608 7.93 -25.64 21.42
C ALA A 608 9.05 -25.75 20.37
N LYS A 609 8.72 -26.20 19.16
CA LYS A 609 9.63 -26.30 18.02
C LYS A 609 9.88 -24.95 17.33
N ASP A 610 9.01 -23.96 17.51
CA ASP A 610 9.09 -22.68 16.85
C ASP A 610 10.16 -21.76 17.45
N ILE A 611 10.65 -22.09 18.65
CA ILE A 611 11.69 -21.32 19.33
C ILE A 611 12.97 -22.18 19.46
N PRO A 612 14.09 -21.79 18.84
CA PRO A 612 15.37 -22.45 19.01
C PRO A 612 15.86 -22.43 20.47
N LYS A 613 16.33 -23.56 20.98
CA LYS A 613 16.81 -23.68 22.36
C LYS A 613 17.97 -22.73 22.64
N GLY A 614 17.90 -21.99 23.73
CA GLY A 614 18.99 -21.14 24.25
C GLY A 614 19.16 -19.79 23.56
N HIS A 615 18.39 -19.48 22.52
CA HIS A 615 18.63 -18.32 21.67
C HIS A 615 18.21 -16.98 22.31
N LEU A 616 17.19 -16.96 23.15
CA LEU A 616 16.62 -15.71 23.67
C LEU A 616 17.01 -15.41 25.15
N GLY A 617 17.65 -16.34 25.85
CA GLY A 617 17.94 -16.16 27.27
C GLY A 617 16.71 -16.15 28.19
N LEU A 618 15.53 -16.58 27.68
CA LEU A 618 14.29 -16.74 28.41
C LEU A 618 14.13 -18.14 28.95
N LYS A 619 13.51 -18.28 30.12
CA LYS A 619 13.02 -19.57 30.62
C LYS A 619 11.69 -19.89 29.95
N ILE A 620 11.70 -20.82 28.99
CA ILE A 620 10.52 -21.18 28.22
C ILE A 620 9.91 -22.45 28.75
N PHE A 621 8.61 -22.42 29.07
CA PHE A 621 7.82 -23.57 29.49
C PHE A 621 6.73 -23.86 28.46
N ALA A 622 6.81 -25.02 27.86
CA ALA A 622 5.81 -25.53 26.94
C ALA A 622 4.75 -26.33 27.73
N VAL A 623 3.48 -25.93 27.61
CA VAL A 623 2.36 -26.47 28.38
C VAL A 623 1.25 -27.00 27.50
N GLU A 624 0.55 -28.05 27.94
CA GLU A 624 -0.61 -28.61 27.26
C GLU A 624 -1.94 -28.15 27.88
N THR A 625 -1.92 -27.85 29.17
CA THR A 625 -3.15 -27.52 29.92
C THR A 625 -3.01 -26.21 30.70
N ALA A 626 -4.17 -25.63 31.05
CA ALA A 626 -4.24 -24.44 31.89
C ALA A 626 -3.62 -24.68 33.26
N GLU A 627 -3.82 -25.86 33.83
CA GLU A 627 -3.30 -26.24 35.15
C GLU A 627 -1.78 -26.29 35.17
N GLU A 628 -1.15 -26.77 34.06
CA GLU A 628 0.31 -26.73 33.90
C GLU A 628 0.82 -25.28 33.80
N ALA A 629 0.10 -24.44 33.08
CA ALA A 629 0.42 -23.03 32.96
C ALA A 629 0.34 -22.32 34.31
N PHE A 630 -0.70 -22.56 35.10
CA PHE A 630 -0.90 -21.92 36.38
C PHE A 630 0.21 -22.24 37.40
N LYS A 631 0.75 -23.45 37.41
CA LYS A 631 1.91 -23.82 38.25
C LYS A 631 3.13 -22.93 38.00
N LYS A 632 3.22 -22.25 36.86
CA LYS A 632 4.33 -21.37 36.48
C LYS A 632 3.99 -19.90 36.54
N ILE A 633 2.71 -19.55 36.40
CA ILE A 633 2.18 -18.18 36.39
C ILE A 633 2.03 -17.65 37.82
N PHE A 634 1.42 -18.43 38.67
CA PHE A 634 1.06 -17.99 40.03
C PHE A 634 2.24 -18.03 40.98
N ALA A 635 2.31 -17.08 41.91
CA ALA A 635 3.29 -17.04 42.96
C ALA A 635 2.99 -18.08 44.07
N GLU A 636 1.71 -18.41 44.21
CA GLU A 636 1.19 -19.38 45.17
C GLU A 636 0.41 -20.48 44.46
N PRO A 637 0.43 -21.73 44.91
CA PRO A 637 -0.32 -22.81 44.26
C PRO A 637 -1.83 -22.55 44.32
N ILE A 638 -2.50 -22.92 43.22
CA ILE A 638 -3.97 -22.91 43.13
C ILE A 638 -4.45 -24.32 43.51
N GLU A 639 -5.46 -24.37 44.37
CA GLU A 639 -6.17 -25.60 44.68
C GLU A 639 -7.19 -25.87 43.56
N PHE A 640 -6.99 -26.95 42.83
CA PHE A 640 -7.92 -27.38 41.78
C PHE A 640 -9.03 -28.24 42.38
N VAL A 641 -10.25 -28.05 41.89
CA VAL A 641 -11.38 -28.91 42.29
C VAL A 641 -11.20 -30.28 41.60
N ASP A 642 -11.10 -31.34 42.39
CA ASP A 642 -11.03 -32.71 41.86
C ASP A 642 -12.31 -33.07 41.10
N GLU A 643 -12.21 -33.34 39.80
CA GLU A 643 -13.35 -33.75 38.94
C GLU A 643 -14.08 -35.00 39.48
N LYS A 644 -13.40 -35.81 40.29
CA LYS A 644 -14.03 -37.02 40.92
C LYS A 644 -15.03 -36.72 42.04
N LYS A 645 -15.05 -35.49 42.56
CA LYS A 645 -15.97 -35.08 43.63
C LYS A 645 -17.19 -34.27 43.18
N SER A 646 -17.20 -33.78 41.95
CA SER A 646 -18.29 -32.95 41.41
C SER A 646 -19.26 -33.68 40.49
N ALA A 647 -19.14 -34.98 40.31
CA ALA A 647 -20.19 -35.77 39.72
C ALA A 647 -21.32 -35.88 40.73
N ALA A 648 -22.19 -34.87 40.81
CA ALA A 648 -23.53 -35.05 41.34
C ALA A 648 -24.18 -36.20 40.58
N PRO A 649 -24.96 -37.08 41.27
CA PRO A 649 -25.58 -38.20 40.59
C PRO A 649 -26.42 -37.68 39.43
N GLU A 650 -26.18 -38.23 38.25
CA GLU A 650 -27.04 -38.02 37.09
C GLU A 650 -28.46 -38.40 37.50
N GLU A 651 -29.31 -37.43 37.83
CA GLU A 651 -30.75 -37.64 37.75
C GLU A 651 -31.04 -38.00 36.29
N LYS A 652 -31.21 -39.29 36.06
CA LYS A 652 -31.74 -39.83 34.81
C LYS A 652 -33.17 -39.29 34.69
N ILE A 653 -33.33 -38.13 34.07
CA ILE A 653 -34.63 -37.71 33.56
C ILE A 653 -34.91 -38.64 32.38
N SER A 654 -35.54 -39.75 32.66
CA SER A 654 -36.15 -40.65 31.66
C SER A 654 -37.39 -39.93 31.10
N LEU A 655 -37.20 -39.03 30.16
CA LEU A 655 -38.33 -38.56 29.35
C LEU A 655 -38.90 -39.75 28.58
N THR A 656 -40.16 -40.01 28.78
CA THR A 656 -40.91 -41.02 28.03
C THR A 656 -40.92 -40.65 26.55
N LYS A 657 -40.95 -41.67 25.66
CA LYS A 657 -40.96 -41.47 24.21
C LYS A 657 -42.05 -40.47 23.73
N GLU A 658 -43.13 -40.34 24.47
CA GLU A 658 -44.23 -39.41 24.19
C GLU A 658 -43.89 -37.92 24.43
N GLU A 659 -43.04 -37.60 25.42
CA GLU A 659 -42.61 -36.24 25.69
C GLU A 659 -41.51 -35.78 24.70
N GLN A 660 -40.71 -36.67 24.17
CA GLN A 660 -39.75 -36.37 23.08
C GLN A 660 -40.47 -36.05 21.76
N ILE A 661 -41.55 -36.75 21.46
CA ILE A 661 -42.37 -36.50 20.26
C ILE A 661 -43.14 -35.18 20.38
N LYS A 662 -43.60 -34.77 21.57
CA LYS A 662 -44.24 -33.46 21.78
C LYS A 662 -43.31 -32.28 21.63
N LYS A 663 -42.02 -32.40 21.95
CA LYS A 663 -41.01 -31.35 21.78
C LYS A 663 -40.59 -31.16 20.30
N ILE A 664 -40.66 -32.21 19.50
CA ILE A 664 -40.34 -32.13 18.06
C ILE A 664 -41.52 -31.55 17.25
N SER A 665 -42.76 -31.71 17.75
CA SER A 665 -43.96 -31.19 17.07
C SER A 665 -44.29 -29.73 17.37
N SER A 666 -43.58 -29.08 18.32
CA SER A 666 -43.81 -27.65 18.67
C SER A 666 -42.82 -26.67 18.01
N THR A 667 -41.90 -27.14 17.20
CA THR A 667 -40.95 -26.28 16.44
C THR A 667 -41.29 -26.31 14.94
N THR A 668 -42.51 -25.94 14.63
CA THR A 668 -42.85 -25.59 13.23
C THR A 668 -42.55 -24.10 13.05
N VAL A 669 -41.41 -23.83 12.42
CA VAL A 669 -41.09 -22.49 11.89
C VAL A 669 -42.14 -22.15 10.84
N THR A 670 -42.89 -21.07 11.03
CA THR A 670 -43.93 -20.64 10.10
C THR A 670 -43.31 -20.08 8.82
N ALA A 671 -44.02 -20.21 7.70
CA ALA A 671 -43.59 -19.75 6.39
C ALA A 671 -43.32 -18.21 6.33
N GLU A 672 -43.76 -17.45 7.31
CA GLU A 672 -43.50 -16.00 7.47
C GLU A 672 -42.11 -15.72 8.04
N GLU A 673 -41.60 -16.55 8.95
CA GLU A 673 -40.24 -16.40 9.52
C GLU A 673 -39.14 -16.74 8.51
N LEU A 674 -39.39 -17.68 7.58
CA LEU A 674 -38.48 -18.01 6.49
C LEU A 674 -38.38 -16.86 5.44
N LYS A 675 -39.44 -16.09 5.28
CA LYS A 675 -39.43 -14.92 4.38
C LYS A 675 -38.60 -13.74 4.93
N GLN A 676 -38.50 -13.60 6.25
CA GLN A 676 -37.69 -12.56 6.89
C GLN A 676 -36.18 -12.86 6.83
N LEU A 677 -35.81 -14.12 6.65
CA LEU A 677 -34.41 -14.57 6.54
C LEU A 677 -33.86 -14.59 5.10
N GLY A 678 -34.64 -14.15 4.09
CA GLY A 678 -34.14 -13.95 2.73
C GLY A 678 -33.86 -15.23 1.95
N ILE A 679 -34.32 -16.39 2.38
CA ILE A 679 -34.14 -17.66 1.68
C ILE A 679 -35.32 -17.84 0.74
N ARG A 680 -35.08 -17.68 -0.57
CA ARG A 680 -36.00 -18.04 -1.65
C ARG A 680 -35.79 -19.50 -2.03
N ASN A 681 -36.90 -20.26 -2.19
CA ASN A 681 -36.89 -21.58 -2.81
C ASN A 681 -36.36 -21.52 -4.24
#